data_5886201db36888ffd7cc6d2ce703242a
#
_entry.id   5886201db36888ffd7cc6d2ce703242a
#
_cell.length_a   1.000
_cell.length_b   1.000
_cell.length_c   1.000
_cell.angle_alpha   90.00
_cell.angle_beta   90.00
_cell.angle_gamma   90.00
#
_symmetry.space_group_name_H-M   'P 1'
#
loop_
_entity.id
_entity.type
_entity.pdbx_description
1 polymer ?
#
loop_
_entity_poly.entity_id
_entity_poly.type
_entity_poly.pdbx_seq_one_letter_code
_entity_poly.pdbx_strand_id
1 'polypeptide(L)'
;MHSMNPLLDCKVANLTDEDAPQIYTICGGGARSTFRILKHGLETTEIVASELPGVPSAVWTTKLTSSDEFDAYIILSFNNGTLVLSIGETVEEVTDTGFLSSAPTLAVQQLGDDGLLQVHPKGIRHIRADRRVNEWPAPQHRSIVAATTNSRQVAVALSSGEVVYFEMDSDGQLAEYEEKKGMAGTVTCLSLGEVPEGRLRSSFLAVGCDDSTVRILSLDPDSTLESKSVQALTSAPSALCIMSMPDSASEVLSRISTLYLHIGLYSGVYLRTVLDTVTGELTDTRTRFLGPKPVKISPVVVQGQPAVLALSSRPWLGYNDSRGQYMLTPLTYPALEWGWTFSSEQCPEGMVGIQGQNLRIFAVERLTENLQQETIPLSYTPRKMIKHPDQPYFYTVEADPNTLSVATKQSLIEQANGAPNGDRAAYDLPAEDFGYSRGEGHWASCISVIDPLNKEVTQKIEMTENEAAYSIAIVSFASQDDQTFLVVGTGKNSNVVPRKSQCGFIHIYRFLDDGKGLEFVHKTKTDEPALALLGFQGRLLAGTGMSLKIYDLGMRQLLRKAQADIAANLIVGLQTQGSRIIISDIQESVTYAVYKYQDNTIIPFADDMISRWTTTTHMLDYESVAGGDKFGNFWILRCPKKASEESDEDPAGGHLLHERSYLQGTPNRLELMAHFFTQDIPTSVQKAQLVAGGREAIVWTGLQGTIGLMVPFVSKEDVDFFQTLEQHMRTDDAPLAGRDHLVYRGYYVPVKGVVDGDLCERFSLLPRDRKAVIAGELDRTVRDVERKIADMRSRVAY
;
A
#
# COMPACT_ATOMS: atom_id res chain seq x y z
N MET A 1 -14.06 1.20 -3.92
CA MET A 1 -13.23 0.28 -4.77
C MET A 1 -14.13 -0.68 -5.53
N HIS A 2 -13.94 -0.83 -6.84
CA HIS A 2 -14.66 -1.85 -7.61
C HIS A 2 -14.16 -3.25 -7.23
N SER A 3 -15.05 -4.24 -7.22
CA SER A 3 -14.70 -5.63 -6.90
C SER A 3 -13.53 -6.13 -7.75
N MET A 4 -12.56 -6.78 -7.14
CA MET A 4 -11.43 -7.45 -7.81
C MET A 4 -11.71 -8.94 -8.11
N ASN A 5 -12.92 -9.41 -7.88
CA ASN A 5 -13.30 -10.81 -8.08
C ASN A 5 -13.61 -11.10 -9.56
N PRO A 6 -13.07 -12.18 -10.14
CA PRO A 6 -12.00 -13.06 -9.62
C PRO A 6 -10.61 -12.42 -9.75
N LEU A 7 -9.78 -12.56 -8.72
CA LEU A 7 -8.39 -12.16 -8.72
C LEU A 7 -7.50 -13.37 -9.05
N LEU A 8 -6.78 -13.32 -10.17
CA LEU A 8 -6.18 -14.50 -10.77
C LEU A 8 -4.65 -14.59 -10.60
N ASP A 9 -3.96 -13.47 -10.61
CA ASP A 9 -2.52 -13.41 -10.33
C ASP A 9 -2.13 -12.02 -9.79
N CYS A 10 -0.98 -11.97 -9.12
CA CYS A 10 -0.47 -10.76 -8.48
C CYS A 10 1.06 -10.70 -8.58
N LYS A 11 1.59 -9.49 -8.78
CA LYS A 11 3.02 -9.19 -8.69
C LYS A 11 3.23 -7.90 -7.91
N VAL A 12 4.16 -7.93 -6.97
CA VAL A 12 4.62 -6.75 -6.23
C VAL A 12 5.90 -6.25 -6.89
N ALA A 13 5.91 -4.99 -7.29
CA ALA A 13 7.07 -4.36 -7.90
C ALA A 13 7.05 -2.84 -7.66
N ASN A 14 8.22 -2.22 -7.54
CA ASN A 14 8.36 -0.78 -7.50
C ASN A 14 8.84 -0.28 -8.86
N LEU A 15 7.94 0.27 -9.68
CA LEU A 15 8.24 0.81 -11.01
C LEU A 15 8.30 2.34 -11.03
N THR A 16 7.79 3.00 -10.03
CA THR A 16 7.71 4.46 -9.94
C THR A 16 8.71 5.05 -8.95
N ASP A 17 9.62 4.21 -8.38
CA ASP A 17 10.59 4.57 -7.34
C ASP A 17 9.95 5.30 -6.14
N GLU A 18 8.71 4.91 -5.83
CA GLU A 18 8.01 5.38 -4.64
C GLU A 18 8.50 4.65 -3.37
N ASP A 19 8.20 5.23 -2.20
CA ASP A 19 8.57 4.65 -0.90
C ASP A 19 7.94 3.27 -0.64
N ALA A 20 6.78 2.99 -1.27
CA ALA A 20 6.11 1.71 -1.20
C ALA A 20 5.97 1.10 -2.61
N PRO A 21 6.24 -0.21 -2.78
CA PRO A 21 6.03 -0.88 -4.04
C PRO A 21 4.52 -0.93 -4.38
N GLN A 22 4.24 -0.95 -5.67
CA GLN A 22 2.89 -1.10 -6.19
C GLN A 22 2.54 -2.59 -6.29
N ILE A 23 1.25 -2.90 -6.16
CA ILE A 23 0.70 -4.24 -6.33
C ILE A 23 -0.01 -4.29 -7.70
N TYR A 24 0.49 -5.10 -8.59
CA TYR A 24 -0.05 -5.31 -9.94
C TYR A 24 -0.88 -6.59 -9.94
N THR A 25 -2.12 -6.51 -10.41
CA THR A 25 -3.05 -7.64 -10.38
C THR A 25 -3.77 -7.81 -11.69
N ILE A 26 -4.13 -9.03 -12.02
CA ILE A 26 -5.03 -9.37 -13.12
C ILE A 26 -6.33 -9.93 -12.57
N CYS A 27 -7.44 -9.33 -12.97
CA CYS A 27 -8.76 -9.56 -12.38
C CYS A 27 -9.84 -9.66 -13.43
N GLY A 28 -11.00 -10.22 -13.03
CA GLY A 28 -12.20 -10.26 -13.84
C GLY A 28 -12.27 -11.47 -14.75
N GLY A 29 -13.28 -11.51 -15.60
CA GLY A 29 -13.53 -12.57 -16.56
C GLY A 29 -14.22 -12.06 -17.82
N GLY A 30 -13.88 -12.64 -18.95
CA GLY A 30 -14.40 -12.24 -20.26
C GLY A 30 -14.14 -10.80 -20.58
N ALA A 31 -15.13 -10.11 -21.13
CA ALA A 31 -15.05 -8.69 -21.52
C ALA A 31 -14.86 -7.70 -20.35
N ARG A 32 -15.03 -8.15 -19.10
CA ARG A 32 -14.82 -7.34 -17.89
C ARG A 32 -13.47 -7.60 -17.21
N SER A 33 -12.56 -8.20 -17.94
CA SER A 33 -11.20 -8.46 -17.48
C SER A 33 -10.38 -7.18 -17.42
N THR A 34 -9.56 -7.05 -16.38
CA THR A 34 -8.76 -5.85 -16.12
C THR A 34 -7.39 -6.19 -15.58
N PHE A 35 -6.40 -5.40 -15.96
CA PHE A 35 -5.15 -5.27 -15.24
C PHE A 35 -5.28 -4.09 -14.28
N ARG A 36 -4.94 -4.28 -13.03
CA ARG A 36 -5.10 -3.25 -12.00
C ARG A 36 -3.78 -2.97 -11.30
N ILE A 37 -3.58 -1.70 -11.03
CA ILE A 37 -2.44 -1.17 -10.29
C ILE A 37 -2.98 -0.66 -8.97
N LEU A 38 -2.53 -1.24 -7.87
CA LEU A 38 -2.88 -0.81 -6.52
C LEU A 38 -1.69 -0.06 -5.94
N LYS A 39 -1.91 1.20 -5.59
CA LYS A 39 -0.92 2.08 -4.96
C LYS A 39 -1.36 2.39 -3.54
N HIS A 40 -0.43 2.33 -2.59
CA HIS A 40 -0.72 2.76 -1.23
C HIS A 40 -0.88 4.28 -1.17
N GLY A 41 -2.06 4.72 -0.76
CA GLY A 41 -2.38 6.13 -0.59
C GLY A 41 -3.88 6.40 -0.61
N LEU A 42 -4.27 7.52 0.00
CA LEU A 42 -5.64 8.03 -0.06
C LEU A 42 -5.86 8.74 -1.39
N GLU A 43 -7.00 8.47 -1.99
CA GLU A 43 -7.43 9.16 -3.21
C GLU A 43 -7.83 10.60 -2.90
N THR A 44 -7.35 11.51 -3.73
CA THR A 44 -7.63 12.94 -3.62
C THR A 44 -8.29 13.45 -4.89
N THR A 45 -9.29 14.31 -4.72
CA THR A 45 -9.95 15.00 -5.85
C THR A 45 -9.45 16.43 -5.91
N GLU A 46 -8.84 16.81 -7.04
CA GLU A 46 -8.43 18.18 -7.29
C GLU A 46 -9.64 19.01 -7.72
N ILE A 47 -9.88 20.14 -7.04
CA ILE A 47 -11.01 21.02 -7.30
C ILE A 47 -10.55 22.20 -8.15
N VAL A 48 -9.44 22.84 -7.77
CA VAL A 48 -8.90 24.02 -8.47
C VAL A 48 -7.38 23.95 -8.50
N ALA A 49 -6.82 24.32 -9.65
CA ALA A 49 -5.40 24.62 -9.80
C ALA A 49 -5.27 25.98 -10.52
N SER A 50 -4.66 26.96 -9.87
CA SER A 50 -4.48 28.31 -10.38
C SER A 50 -3.02 28.72 -10.32
N GLU A 51 -2.51 29.32 -11.40
CA GLU A 51 -1.18 29.87 -11.45
C GLU A 51 -1.12 31.25 -10.75
N LEU A 52 -0.12 31.44 -9.90
CA LEU A 52 0.11 32.66 -9.13
C LEU A 52 1.19 33.54 -9.75
N PRO A 53 1.20 34.86 -9.45
CA PRO A 53 2.18 35.80 -10.01
C PRO A 53 3.61 35.59 -9.50
N GLY A 54 3.85 34.61 -8.64
CA GLY A 54 5.17 34.27 -8.10
C GLY A 54 5.13 33.00 -7.27
N VAL A 55 6.24 32.64 -6.64
CA VAL A 55 6.34 31.47 -5.75
C VAL A 55 6.02 31.90 -4.33
N PRO A 56 4.85 31.51 -3.74
CA PRO A 56 4.54 31.80 -2.36
C PRO A 56 5.33 30.87 -1.43
N SER A 57 5.64 31.36 -0.25
CA SER A 57 6.34 30.61 0.81
C SER A 57 5.37 29.90 1.76
N ALA A 58 4.14 30.40 1.89
CA ALA A 58 3.13 29.84 2.78
C ALA A 58 1.71 30.27 2.36
N VAL A 59 0.71 29.51 2.78
CA VAL A 59 -0.72 29.82 2.58
C VAL A 59 -1.48 29.53 3.86
N TRP A 60 -2.47 30.38 4.16
CA TRP A 60 -3.46 30.21 5.23
C TRP A 60 -4.85 30.52 4.70
N THR A 61 -5.87 30.04 5.39
CA THR A 61 -7.24 30.44 5.20
C THR A 61 -7.78 31.03 6.50
N THR A 62 -8.77 31.88 6.43
CA THR A 62 -9.40 32.43 7.62
C THR A 62 -10.85 32.80 7.38
N LYS A 63 -11.67 32.61 8.42
CA LYS A 63 -13.04 33.12 8.53
C LYS A 63 -13.02 34.59 8.91
N LEU A 64 -14.10 35.32 8.65
CA LEU A 64 -14.27 36.68 9.13
C LEU A 64 -14.74 36.70 10.59
N THR A 65 -15.69 35.83 10.90
CA THR A 65 -16.24 35.71 12.28
C THR A 65 -16.15 34.25 12.73
N SER A 66 -16.16 34.04 14.03
CA SER A 66 -16.18 32.68 14.63
C SER A 66 -17.44 31.89 14.30
N SER A 67 -18.53 32.58 13.96
CA SER A 67 -19.82 31.97 13.59
C SER A 67 -19.95 31.59 12.14
N ASP A 68 -19.02 32.03 11.28
CA ASP A 68 -19.06 31.70 9.85
C ASP A 68 -18.79 30.20 9.64
N GLU A 69 -19.53 29.60 8.72
CA GLU A 69 -19.38 28.19 8.39
C GLU A 69 -18.13 27.98 7.53
N PHE A 70 -17.87 28.88 6.58
CA PHE A 70 -16.81 28.76 5.59
C PHE A 70 -15.73 29.83 5.73
N ASP A 71 -14.57 29.57 5.17
CA ASP A 71 -13.48 30.54 5.08
C ASP A 71 -13.84 31.67 4.11
N ALA A 72 -13.40 32.89 4.44
CA ALA A 72 -13.62 34.08 3.63
C ALA A 72 -12.42 34.49 2.80
N TYR A 73 -11.21 34.26 3.33
CA TYR A 73 -9.97 34.67 2.68
C TYR A 73 -8.96 33.54 2.57
N ILE A 74 -8.19 33.54 1.44
CA ILE A 74 -6.93 32.83 1.28
C ILE A 74 -5.82 33.87 1.35
N ILE A 75 -4.86 33.69 2.25
CA ILE A 75 -3.73 34.58 2.45
C ILE A 75 -2.46 33.90 1.98
N LEU A 76 -1.79 34.47 0.99
CA LEU A 76 -0.56 33.96 0.41
C LEU A 76 0.62 34.84 0.83
N SER A 77 1.62 34.25 1.45
CA SER A 77 2.86 34.94 1.81
C SER A 77 3.93 34.74 0.72
N PHE A 78 4.51 35.84 0.27
CA PHE A 78 5.68 35.84 -0.60
C PHE A 78 6.90 36.43 0.16
N ASN A 79 8.09 36.25 -0.34
CA ASN A 79 9.30 36.79 0.31
C ASN A 79 9.27 38.29 0.52
N ASN A 80 8.55 39.03 -0.33
CA ASN A 80 8.48 40.48 -0.36
C ASN A 80 7.10 41.07 -0.08
N GLY A 81 6.10 40.26 0.19
CA GLY A 81 4.75 40.76 0.43
C GLY A 81 3.73 39.67 0.70
N THR A 82 2.49 40.10 0.87
CA THR A 82 1.32 39.25 1.14
C THR A 82 0.22 39.59 0.15
N LEU A 83 -0.39 38.55 -0.44
CA LEU A 83 -1.57 38.64 -1.30
C LEU A 83 -2.77 38.05 -0.57
N VAL A 84 -3.90 38.73 -0.62
CA VAL A 84 -5.16 38.26 -0.04
C VAL A 84 -6.17 38.05 -1.15
N LEU A 85 -6.73 36.85 -1.18
CA LEU A 85 -7.77 36.44 -2.10
C LEU A 85 -9.08 36.21 -1.35
N SER A 86 -10.19 36.73 -1.85
CA SER A 86 -11.53 36.42 -1.29
C SER A 86 -12.05 35.12 -1.90
N ILE A 87 -12.74 34.33 -1.06
CA ILE A 87 -13.42 33.10 -1.47
C ILE A 87 -14.90 33.44 -1.72
N GLY A 88 -15.37 33.24 -2.95
CA GLY A 88 -16.74 33.44 -3.39
C GLY A 88 -17.05 32.46 -4.52
N GLU A 89 -17.96 32.83 -5.42
CA GLU A 89 -18.16 32.06 -6.66
C GLU A 89 -16.88 32.01 -7.51
N THR A 90 -16.09 33.10 -7.43
CA THR A 90 -14.75 33.21 -8.02
C THR A 90 -13.77 33.64 -6.94
N VAL A 91 -12.47 33.30 -7.12
CA VAL A 91 -11.39 33.70 -6.24
C VAL A 91 -10.79 35.00 -6.79
N GLU A 92 -10.94 36.13 -6.06
CA GLU A 92 -10.50 37.44 -6.52
C GLU A 92 -9.55 38.11 -5.52
N GLU A 93 -8.63 38.90 -6.01
CA GLU A 93 -7.71 39.69 -5.19
C GLU A 93 -8.45 40.85 -4.50
N VAL A 94 -8.25 40.97 -3.19
CA VAL A 94 -8.85 42.03 -2.36
C VAL A 94 -7.77 42.80 -1.65
N THR A 95 -7.80 44.11 -1.77
CA THR A 95 -6.78 45.01 -1.21
C THR A 95 -7.20 45.71 0.09
N ASP A 96 -8.52 45.89 0.30
CA ASP A 96 -9.07 46.60 1.48
C ASP A 96 -9.49 45.60 2.59
N THR A 97 -8.54 44.83 3.08
CA THR A 97 -8.76 43.81 4.12
C THR A 97 -8.13 44.11 5.47
N GLY A 98 -7.31 45.18 5.54
CA GLY A 98 -6.51 45.52 6.71
C GLY A 98 -5.20 44.76 6.85
N PHE A 99 -4.97 43.71 6.06
CA PHE A 99 -3.69 43.01 6.03
C PHE A 99 -2.59 43.85 5.40
N LEU A 100 -1.38 43.72 5.93
CA LEU A 100 -0.20 44.41 5.42
C LEU A 100 0.33 43.66 4.17
N SER A 101 0.13 44.28 2.99
CA SER A 101 0.56 43.67 1.71
C SER A 101 2.06 43.79 1.43
N SER A 102 2.76 44.77 2.06
CA SER A 102 4.17 45.08 1.80
C SER A 102 5.19 44.27 2.60
N ALA A 103 4.74 43.28 3.38
CA ALA A 103 5.62 42.41 4.18
C ALA A 103 5.18 40.95 4.09
N PRO A 104 6.11 40.00 4.23
CA PRO A 104 5.73 38.57 4.32
C PRO A 104 4.95 38.33 5.59
N THR A 105 4.01 37.36 5.54
CA THR A 105 3.22 36.90 6.66
C THR A 105 3.82 35.64 7.25
N LEU A 106 3.89 35.53 8.58
CA LEU A 106 4.39 34.38 9.32
C LEU A 106 3.27 33.54 9.93
N ALA A 107 2.15 34.15 10.32
CA ALA A 107 0.96 33.46 10.81
C ALA A 107 -0.29 34.33 10.60
N VAL A 108 -1.43 33.69 10.39
CA VAL A 108 -2.75 34.28 10.29
C VAL A 108 -3.72 33.49 11.16
N GLN A 109 -4.61 34.21 11.84
CA GLN A 109 -5.65 33.58 12.66
C GLN A 109 -6.91 34.45 12.74
N GLN A 110 -8.07 33.86 12.80
CA GLN A 110 -9.28 34.49 13.27
C GLN A 110 -9.20 34.56 14.80
N LEU A 111 -9.33 35.76 15.38
CA LEU A 111 -9.12 36.05 16.81
C LEU A 111 -10.42 36.50 17.47
N GLY A 112 -10.80 35.82 18.55
CA GLY A 112 -12.06 36.14 19.26
C GLY A 112 -13.28 35.85 18.39
N ASP A 113 -14.28 36.75 18.44
CA ASP A 113 -15.52 36.58 17.68
C ASP A 113 -15.45 37.14 16.27
N ASP A 114 -14.79 38.29 16.07
CA ASP A 114 -14.82 39.06 14.83
C ASP A 114 -13.47 39.70 14.44
N GLY A 115 -12.38 39.36 15.14
CA GLY A 115 -11.05 39.90 14.88
C GLY A 115 -10.21 39.03 13.95
N LEU A 116 -9.32 39.64 13.19
CA LEU A 116 -8.31 38.97 12.40
C LEU A 116 -6.91 39.35 12.88
N LEU A 117 -6.01 38.41 12.82
CA LEU A 117 -4.61 38.59 13.22
C LEU A 117 -3.66 38.29 12.06
N GLN A 118 -2.69 39.17 11.88
CA GLN A 118 -1.53 38.95 11.02
C GLN A 118 -0.23 39.15 11.81
N VAL A 119 0.63 38.14 11.76
CA VAL A 119 1.99 38.26 12.29
C VAL A 119 2.96 38.40 11.12
N HIS A 120 3.82 39.41 11.18
CA HIS A 120 4.86 39.69 10.18
C HIS A 120 6.21 39.95 10.87
N PRO A 121 7.35 39.92 10.17
CA PRO A 121 8.66 40.03 10.83
C PRO A 121 8.90 41.27 11.69
N LYS A 122 8.13 42.34 11.44
CA LYS A 122 8.27 43.61 12.15
C LYS A 122 7.24 43.81 13.26
N GLY A 123 6.23 42.93 13.41
CA GLY A 123 5.23 43.08 14.45
C GLY A 123 3.98 42.21 14.26
N ILE A 124 2.99 42.53 15.06
CA ILE A 124 1.67 41.85 15.08
C ILE A 124 0.61 42.88 14.75
N ARG A 125 -0.29 42.57 13.82
CA ARG A 125 -1.46 43.38 13.46
C ARG A 125 -2.72 42.67 13.92
N HIS A 126 -3.50 43.34 14.78
CA HIS A 126 -4.82 42.93 15.16
C HIS A 126 -5.83 43.81 14.42
N ILE A 127 -6.61 43.20 13.52
CA ILE A 127 -7.59 43.85 12.64
C ILE A 127 -8.95 43.55 13.22
N ARG A 128 -9.71 44.60 13.63
CA ARG A 128 -11.06 44.48 14.19
C ARG A 128 -12.11 44.49 13.08
N ALA A 129 -13.33 44.07 13.38
CA ALA A 129 -14.46 44.08 12.46
C ALA A 129 -14.73 45.47 11.85
N ASP A 130 -14.50 46.54 12.58
CA ASP A 130 -14.57 47.92 12.09
C ASP A 130 -13.39 48.35 11.22
N ARG A 131 -12.48 47.42 10.88
CA ARG A 131 -11.25 47.62 10.13
C ARG A 131 -10.20 48.49 10.82
N ARG A 132 -10.36 48.82 12.08
CA ARG A 132 -9.32 49.43 12.88
C ARG A 132 -8.22 48.41 13.15
N VAL A 133 -6.96 48.86 12.99
CA VAL A 133 -5.78 48.05 13.18
C VAL A 133 -5.02 48.49 14.41
N ASN A 134 -4.84 47.58 15.35
CA ASN A 134 -3.94 47.74 16.48
C ASN A 134 -2.62 47.01 16.14
N GLU A 135 -1.51 47.70 16.20
CA GLU A 135 -0.18 47.15 15.91
C GLU A 135 0.68 47.08 17.17
N TRP A 136 1.30 45.91 17.36
CA TRP A 136 2.41 45.76 18.30
C TRP A 136 3.72 45.68 17.47
N PRO A 137 4.61 46.67 17.59
CA PRO A 137 5.87 46.67 16.86
C PRO A 137 6.90 45.77 17.58
N ALA A 138 7.64 44.95 16.80
CA ALA A 138 8.76 44.20 17.37
C ALA A 138 9.82 45.15 17.99
N PRO A 139 10.50 44.75 19.07
CA PRO A 139 11.55 45.58 19.70
C PRO A 139 12.64 45.97 18.71
N GLN A 140 13.26 47.14 18.89
CA GLN A 140 14.28 47.65 17.98
C GLN A 140 15.41 46.66 17.77
N HIS A 141 15.83 46.51 16.49
CA HIS A 141 16.87 45.58 16.02
C HIS A 141 16.54 44.09 16.20
N ARG A 142 15.29 43.74 16.45
CA ARG A 142 14.81 42.34 16.54
C ARG A 142 13.68 42.11 15.53
N SER A 143 13.62 40.95 14.97
CA SER A 143 12.53 40.51 14.08
C SER A 143 11.87 39.28 14.63
N ILE A 144 10.58 39.08 14.33
CA ILE A 144 9.88 37.84 14.59
C ILE A 144 10.35 36.81 13.58
N VAL A 145 10.81 35.64 14.05
CA VAL A 145 11.30 34.53 13.21
C VAL A 145 10.32 33.37 13.14
N ALA A 146 9.54 33.15 14.19
CA ALA A 146 8.51 32.15 14.24
C ALA A 146 7.30 32.65 15.01
N ALA A 147 6.11 32.24 14.64
CA ALA A 147 4.87 32.59 15.30
C ALA A 147 3.90 31.42 15.30
N THR A 148 3.06 31.36 16.33
CA THR A 148 1.95 30.42 16.43
C THR A 148 0.77 31.12 17.09
N THR A 149 -0.44 30.74 16.66
CA THR A 149 -1.65 31.44 17.06
C THR A 149 -2.78 30.42 17.28
N ASN A 150 -3.72 30.76 18.15
CA ASN A 150 -5.05 30.14 18.23
C ASN A 150 -6.12 31.23 18.38
N SER A 151 -7.36 30.87 18.59
CA SER A 151 -8.48 31.84 18.64
C SER A 151 -8.37 32.92 19.74
N ARG A 152 -7.46 32.80 20.72
CA ARG A 152 -7.33 33.74 21.86
C ARG A 152 -5.87 34.04 22.23
N GLN A 153 -4.90 33.28 21.77
CA GLN A 153 -3.51 33.35 22.21
C GLN A 153 -2.57 33.49 21.04
N VAL A 154 -1.48 34.21 21.24
CA VAL A 154 -0.39 34.41 20.27
C VAL A 154 0.95 34.22 20.97
N ALA A 155 1.82 33.42 20.38
CA ALA A 155 3.21 33.33 20.82
C ALA A 155 4.14 33.59 19.65
N VAL A 156 5.14 34.45 19.86
CA VAL A 156 6.13 34.79 18.85
C VAL A 156 7.54 34.59 19.39
N ALA A 157 8.43 34.13 18.53
CA ALA A 157 9.86 34.03 18.83
C ALA A 157 10.62 35.16 18.10
N LEU A 158 11.46 35.87 18.84
CA LEU A 158 12.30 36.91 18.32
C LEU A 158 13.66 36.36 17.85
N SER A 159 14.29 37.05 16.95
CA SER A 159 15.66 36.73 16.46
C SER A 159 16.75 36.70 17.58
N SER A 160 16.44 37.22 18.73
CA SER A 160 17.26 37.10 19.94
C SER A 160 17.13 35.77 20.69
N GLY A 161 16.24 34.87 20.26
CA GLY A 161 15.89 33.64 20.98
C GLY A 161 14.89 33.82 22.13
N GLU A 162 14.31 35.00 22.28
CA GLU A 162 13.29 35.28 23.29
C GLU A 162 11.89 34.88 22.73
N VAL A 163 11.08 34.24 23.55
CA VAL A 163 9.65 33.95 23.31
C VAL A 163 8.81 34.99 24.06
N VAL A 164 7.87 35.60 23.34
CA VAL A 164 6.92 36.59 23.88
C VAL A 164 5.52 36.03 23.70
N TYR A 165 4.70 36.18 24.77
CA TYR A 165 3.35 35.61 24.80
C TYR A 165 2.30 36.71 24.93
N PHE A 166 1.20 36.55 24.22
CA PHE A 166 0.05 37.44 24.20
C PHE A 166 -1.24 36.64 24.42
N GLU A 167 -2.18 37.24 25.10
CA GLU A 167 -3.51 36.70 25.30
C GLU A 167 -4.57 37.78 25.08
N MET A 168 -5.73 37.39 24.58
CA MET A 168 -6.86 38.27 24.38
C MET A 168 -7.56 38.52 25.72
N ASP A 169 -7.69 39.77 26.10
CA ASP A 169 -8.39 40.22 27.31
C ASP A 169 -9.93 40.17 27.18
N SER A 170 -10.65 40.58 28.26
CA SER A 170 -12.11 40.62 28.27
C SER A 170 -12.70 41.64 27.29
N ASP A 171 -11.93 42.65 26.90
CA ASP A 171 -12.35 43.72 25.99
C ASP A 171 -12.01 43.39 24.51
N GLY A 172 -11.57 42.19 24.27
CA GLY A 172 -11.20 41.72 22.93
C GLY A 172 -9.90 42.36 22.39
N GLN A 173 -9.02 42.81 23.27
CA GLN A 173 -7.71 43.34 22.88
C GLN A 173 -6.61 42.32 23.20
N LEU A 174 -5.57 42.34 22.37
CA LEU A 174 -4.41 41.50 22.57
C LEU A 174 -3.44 42.17 23.56
N ALA A 175 -3.28 41.54 24.73
CA ALA A 175 -2.38 42.03 25.81
C ALA A 175 -1.08 41.21 25.84
N GLU A 176 0.08 41.91 25.91
CA GLU A 176 1.38 41.32 26.09
C GLU A 176 1.59 40.89 27.55
N TYR A 177 2.11 39.68 27.78
CA TYR A 177 2.56 39.28 29.12
C TYR A 177 3.95 39.85 29.44
N GLU A 178 4.18 40.22 30.70
CA GLU A 178 5.45 40.79 31.14
C GLU A 178 6.58 39.74 31.11
N GLU A 179 6.26 38.46 31.38
CA GLU A 179 7.21 37.35 31.37
C GLU A 179 7.66 37.03 29.96
N LYS A 180 8.98 37.04 29.77
CA LYS A 180 9.65 36.62 28.53
C LYS A 180 10.60 35.46 28.80
N LYS A 181 10.64 34.48 27.90
CA LYS A 181 11.53 33.33 28.07
C LYS A 181 12.63 33.34 27.01
N GLY A 182 13.89 33.48 27.46
CA GLY A 182 15.06 33.27 26.61
C GLY A 182 15.31 31.77 26.41
N MET A 183 15.51 31.35 25.16
CA MET A 183 15.93 30.00 24.81
C MET A 183 17.45 29.92 24.65
N ALA A 184 18.03 28.75 24.88
CA ALA A 184 19.46 28.54 24.77
C ALA A 184 19.95 28.55 23.32
N GLY A 185 19.06 28.28 22.36
CA GLY A 185 19.32 28.30 20.91
C GLY A 185 18.30 29.15 20.17
N THR A 186 18.45 29.25 18.85
CA THR A 186 17.45 29.90 18.00
C THR A 186 16.18 29.07 17.90
N VAL A 187 15.02 29.70 18.03
CA VAL A 187 13.72 29.04 17.90
C VAL A 187 13.46 28.81 16.41
N THR A 188 13.22 27.57 16.04
CA THR A 188 12.92 27.16 14.66
C THR A 188 11.43 27.11 14.38
N CYS A 189 10.63 26.68 15.35
CA CYS A 189 9.18 26.52 15.22
C CYS A 189 8.49 26.58 16.60
N LEU A 190 7.23 26.98 16.56
CA LEU A 190 6.35 27.11 17.72
C LEU A 190 5.02 26.39 17.44
N SER A 191 4.32 25.91 18.48
CA SER A 191 2.95 25.46 18.37
C SER A 191 2.15 25.72 19.65
N LEU A 192 0.98 26.35 19.48
CA LEU A 192 -0.10 26.43 20.46
C LEU A 192 -1.16 25.36 20.14
N GLY A 193 -1.70 24.71 21.15
CA GLY A 193 -2.91 23.91 20.99
C GLY A 193 -4.15 24.78 20.83
N GLU A 194 -5.21 24.21 20.30
CA GLU A 194 -6.52 24.88 20.31
C GLU A 194 -7.02 25.10 21.75
N VAL A 195 -7.84 26.12 21.94
CA VAL A 195 -8.45 26.41 23.24
C VAL A 195 -9.55 25.37 23.51
N PRO A 196 -9.44 24.56 24.59
CA PRO A 196 -10.47 23.56 24.90
C PRO A 196 -11.83 24.20 25.21
N GLU A 197 -12.92 23.50 24.86
CA GLU A 197 -14.27 23.97 25.18
C GLU A 197 -14.44 24.28 26.66
N GLY A 198 -15.00 25.45 26.95
CA GLY A 198 -15.23 25.93 28.33
C GLY A 198 -13.96 26.44 29.02
N ARG A 199 -12.83 26.52 28.35
CA ARG A 199 -11.62 27.18 28.86
C ARG A 199 -11.32 28.46 28.09
N LEU A 200 -10.55 29.35 28.72
CA LEU A 200 -10.16 30.63 28.11
C LEU A 200 -8.80 30.54 27.39
N ARG A 201 -8.04 29.48 27.63
CA ARG A 201 -6.70 29.33 27.11
C ARG A 201 -6.29 27.87 26.90
N SER A 202 -5.32 27.62 26.01
CA SER A 202 -4.56 26.39 25.93
C SER A 202 -3.49 26.40 27.01
N SER A 203 -3.24 25.27 27.67
CA SER A 203 -2.31 25.20 28.83
C SER A 203 -0.83 25.14 28.45
N PHE A 204 -0.49 24.78 27.20
CA PHE A 204 0.88 24.50 26.80
C PHE A 204 1.30 25.19 25.49
N LEU A 205 2.55 25.61 25.45
CA LEU A 205 3.26 26.08 24.27
C LEU A 205 4.44 25.12 24.00
N ALA A 206 4.49 24.53 22.81
CA ALA A 206 5.67 23.78 22.36
C ALA A 206 6.63 24.70 21.60
N VAL A 207 7.90 24.62 21.96
CA VAL A 207 8.99 25.42 21.37
C VAL A 207 10.06 24.48 20.84
N GLY A 208 10.34 24.55 19.55
CA GLY A 208 11.42 23.82 18.90
C GLY A 208 12.64 24.71 18.69
N CYS A 209 13.81 24.20 19.01
CA CYS A 209 15.08 24.91 18.93
C CYS A 209 16.08 24.22 18.01
N ASP A 210 17.05 24.98 17.50
CA ASP A 210 18.13 24.49 16.63
C ASP A 210 19.10 23.55 17.34
N ASP A 211 19.09 23.54 18.68
CA ASP A 211 19.84 22.60 19.54
C ASP A 211 19.28 21.17 19.50
N SER A 212 18.37 20.87 18.59
CA SER A 212 17.67 19.57 18.46
C SER A 212 16.87 19.19 19.71
N THR A 213 16.23 20.18 20.35
CA THR A 213 15.32 19.97 21.47
C THR A 213 13.92 20.54 21.20
N VAL A 214 12.92 19.89 21.80
CA VAL A 214 11.58 20.45 21.97
C VAL A 214 11.30 20.66 23.44
N ARG A 215 10.78 21.82 23.78
CA ARG A 215 10.45 22.23 25.15
C ARG A 215 8.96 22.54 25.25
N ILE A 216 8.35 22.07 26.31
CA ILE A 216 6.96 22.38 26.65
C ILE A 216 6.96 23.45 27.74
N LEU A 217 6.37 24.59 27.44
CA LEU A 217 6.20 25.71 28.37
C LEU A 217 4.75 25.77 28.84
N SER A 218 4.57 26.12 30.11
CA SER A 218 3.25 26.36 30.68
C SER A 218 2.72 27.73 30.23
N LEU A 219 1.42 27.83 30.02
CA LEU A 219 0.68 29.08 29.79
C LEU A 219 -0.29 29.40 30.92
N ASP A 220 -0.21 28.65 32.04
CA ASP A 220 -1.01 28.97 33.22
C ASP A 220 -0.52 30.29 33.84
N PRO A 221 -1.44 31.15 34.37
CA PRO A 221 -1.10 32.46 34.88
C PRO A 221 -0.06 32.44 35.98
N ASP A 222 -0.08 31.40 36.83
CA ASP A 222 0.85 31.25 37.96
C ASP A 222 2.24 30.77 37.59
N SER A 223 2.42 30.27 36.36
CA SER A 223 3.66 29.66 35.86
C SER A 223 3.89 29.97 34.39
N THR A 224 3.54 31.17 33.93
CA THR A 224 3.65 31.58 32.53
C THR A 224 5.08 31.44 31.99
N LEU A 225 5.21 30.74 30.84
CA LEU A 225 6.47 30.42 30.17
C LEU A 225 7.48 29.59 31.01
N GLU A 226 7.03 28.96 32.09
CA GLU A 226 7.85 28.00 32.81
C GLU A 226 8.03 26.69 32.02
N SER A 227 9.26 26.16 31.99
CA SER A 227 9.55 24.90 31.31
C SER A 227 9.03 23.71 32.12
N LYS A 228 8.11 22.93 31.57
CA LYS A 228 7.56 21.72 32.18
C LYS A 228 8.35 20.47 31.76
N SER A 229 8.65 20.32 30.47
CA SER A 229 9.43 19.18 29.96
C SER A 229 10.32 19.58 28.81
N VAL A 230 11.38 18.77 28.62
CA VAL A 230 12.34 18.93 27.51
C VAL A 230 12.61 17.55 26.92
N GLN A 231 12.50 17.43 25.61
CA GLN A 231 12.82 16.21 24.88
C GLN A 231 13.91 16.48 23.85
N ALA A 232 14.98 15.66 23.90
CA ALA A 232 16.00 15.65 22.87
C ALA A 232 15.51 14.90 21.62
N LEU A 233 15.91 15.41 20.46
CA LEU A 233 15.53 14.89 19.14
C LEU A 233 16.78 14.47 18.36
N THR A 234 16.59 13.68 17.32
CA THR A 234 17.68 13.22 16.44
C THR A 234 18.16 14.31 15.44
N SER A 235 17.36 15.34 15.22
CA SER A 235 17.66 16.48 14.35
C SER A 235 16.83 17.68 14.82
N ALA A 236 17.18 18.88 14.38
CA ALA A 236 16.42 20.07 14.69
C ALA A 236 14.96 19.97 14.18
N PRO A 237 13.97 20.40 14.97
CA PRO A 237 12.58 20.42 14.55
C PRO A 237 12.32 21.50 13.49
N SER A 238 11.61 21.15 12.43
CA SER A 238 11.20 22.04 11.34
C SER A 238 9.76 22.51 11.46
N ALA A 239 8.92 21.76 12.15
CA ALA A 239 7.52 22.10 12.41
C ALA A 239 7.01 21.40 13.68
N LEU A 240 6.07 22.03 14.37
CA LEU A 240 5.37 21.51 15.53
C LEU A 240 3.86 21.70 15.36
N CYS A 241 3.07 20.77 15.90
CA CYS A 241 1.63 20.90 15.97
C CYS A 241 1.09 20.20 17.24
N ILE A 242 0.50 20.96 18.15
CA ILE A 242 -0.26 20.42 19.29
C ILE A 242 -1.69 20.25 18.83
N MET A 243 -2.21 19.02 18.88
CA MET A 243 -3.57 18.72 18.45
C MET A 243 -4.21 17.67 19.35
N SER A 244 -5.49 17.86 19.63
CA SER A 244 -6.34 16.89 20.32
C SER A 244 -6.99 15.96 19.29
N MET A 245 -6.84 14.65 19.46
CA MET A 245 -7.46 13.66 18.59
C MET A 245 -8.38 12.75 19.39
N PRO A 246 -9.60 12.43 18.86
CA PRO A 246 -10.56 11.59 19.57
C PRO A 246 -10.04 10.14 19.63
N ASP A 247 -10.18 9.50 20.81
CA ASP A 247 -9.74 8.11 21.01
C ASP A 247 -10.68 7.06 20.37
N SER A 248 -11.89 7.45 19.97
CA SER A 248 -12.87 6.57 19.32
C SER A 248 -13.84 7.36 18.45
N ALA A 249 -14.23 6.78 17.32
CA ALA A 249 -15.23 7.35 16.40
C ALA A 249 -16.70 7.26 16.90
N SER A 250 -16.98 6.62 18.05
CA SER A 250 -18.34 6.52 18.58
C SER A 250 -18.74 7.81 19.30
N GLU A 251 -19.89 8.38 18.96
CA GLU A 251 -20.45 9.62 19.56
C GLU A 251 -20.54 9.59 21.09
N VAL A 252 -20.69 8.42 21.69
CA VAL A 252 -20.79 8.26 23.15
C VAL A 252 -19.41 8.35 23.83
N LEU A 253 -18.34 8.00 23.14
CA LEU A 253 -16.96 8.00 23.63
C LEU A 253 -16.12 9.17 23.11
N SER A 254 -16.65 9.99 22.21
CA SER A 254 -15.96 11.17 21.60
C SER A 254 -15.55 12.25 22.62
N ARG A 255 -16.00 12.15 23.88
CA ARG A 255 -15.58 13.05 24.97
C ARG A 255 -14.18 12.76 25.50
N ILE A 256 -13.56 11.65 25.12
CA ILE A 256 -12.19 11.33 25.53
C ILE A 256 -11.29 11.58 24.32
N SER A 257 -10.54 12.64 24.41
CA SER A 257 -9.53 12.99 23.42
C SER A 257 -8.16 12.98 24.05
N THR A 258 -7.18 12.44 23.33
CA THR A 258 -5.78 12.47 23.75
C THR A 258 -5.09 13.63 23.06
N LEU A 259 -4.34 14.42 23.85
CA LEU A 259 -3.54 15.52 23.33
C LEU A 259 -2.21 14.98 22.79
N TYR A 260 -1.91 15.26 21.54
CA TYR A 260 -0.66 14.88 20.90
C TYR A 260 0.18 16.08 20.53
N LEU A 261 1.50 15.90 20.60
CA LEU A 261 2.47 16.79 19.97
C LEU A 261 3.02 16.07 18.74
N HIS A 262 2.79 16.65 17.57
CA HIS A 262 3.35 16.21 16.30
C HIS A 262 4.60 17.02 16.00
N ILE A 263 5.71 16.37 15.68
CA ILE A 263 7.01 17.00 15.48
C ILE A 263 7.54 16.59 14.10
N GLY A 264 7.82 17.57 13.27
CA GLY A 264 8.55 17.37 12.02
C GLY A 264 10.01 17.76 12.17
N LEU A 265 10.93 16.95 11.64
CA LEU A 265 12.36 17.20 11.70
C LEU A 265 12.92 17.60 10.33
N TYR A 266 14.04 18.34 10.34
CA TYR A 266 14.79 18.65 9.12
C TYR A 266 15.33 17.41 8.40
N SER A 267 15.55 16.32 9.12
CA SER A 267 15.97 15.02 8.57
C SER A 267 14.86 14.26 7.80
N GLY A 268 13.64 14.78 7.74
CA GLY A 268 12.50 14.10 7.13
C GLY A 268 11.78 13.10 8.02
N VAL A 269 12.14 13.06 9.28
CA VAL A 269 11.47 12.21 10.29
C VAL A 269 10.31 12.96 10.92
N TYR A 270 9.20 12.26 11.05
CA TYR A 270 8.02 12.70 11.76
C TYR A 270 7.91 11.93 13.08
N LEU A 271 7.61 12.64 14.17
CA LEU A 271 7.34 12.06 15.47
C LEU A 271 5.94 12.45 15.94
N ARG A 272 5.28 11.53 16.63
CA ARG A 272 4.06 11.77 17.37
C ARG A 272 4.27 11.35 18.83
N THR A 273 4.00 12.25 19.74
CA THR A 273 4.20 12.06 21.19
C THR A 273 2.93 12.42 21.92
N VAL A 274 2.54 11.65 22.92
CA VAL A 274 1.42 12.01 23.81
C VAL A 274 1.87 13.11 24.76
N LEU A 275 1.12 14.20 24.83
CA LEU A 275 1.32 15.30 25.76
C LEU A 275 0.32 15.16 26.92
N ASP A 276 0.81 14.93 28.11
CA ASP A 276 -0.03 14.85 29.28
C ASP A 276 -0.66 16.22 29.57
N THR A 277 -1.98 16.27 29.70
CA THR A 277 -2.75 17.50 29.84
C THR A 277 -2.62 18.17 31.22
N VAL A 278 -2.02 17.48 32.20
CA VAL A 278 -1.84 17.99 33.56
C VAL A 278 -0.36 18.32 33.84
N THR A 279 0.54 17.39 33.54
CA THR A 279 1.95 17.54 33.86
C THR A 279 2.77 18.20 32.77
N GLY A 280 2.31 18.15 31.51
CA GLY A 280 3.05 18.61 30.35
C GLY A 280 4.20 17.67 29.97
N GLU A 281 4.23 16.43 30.51
CA GLU A 281 5.22 15.43 30.14
C GLU A 281 4.92 14.80 28.78
N LEU A 282 5.99 14.44 28.05
CA LEU A 282 5.93 13.79 26.76
C LEU A 282 6.17 12.28 26.91
N THR A 283 5.20 11.48 26.45
CA THR A 283 5.22 10.01 26.56
C THR A 283 4.85 9.35 25.25
N ASP A 284 5.12 8.05 25.10
CA ASP A 284 4.75 7.23 23.93
C ASP A 284 5.12 7.86 22.59
N THR A 285 6.38 8.24 22.42
CA THR A 285 6.89 8.81 21.17
C THR A 285 6.96 7.74 20.08
N ARG A 286 6.37 8.01 18.93
CA ARG A 286 6.44 7.18 17.73
C ARG A 286 7.08 7.94 16.61
N THR A 287 7.94 7.25 15.86
CA THR A 287 8.73 7.84 14.77
C THR A 287 8.39 7.20 13.45
N ARG A 288 8.32 8.02 12.37
CA ARG A 288 8.21 7.55 10.99
C ARG A 288 9.01 8.46 10.06
N PHE A 289 9.72 7.87 9.10
CA PHE A 289 10.39 8.61 8.05
C PHE A 289 9.39 8.89 6.91
N LEU A 290 9.24 10.16 6.52
CA LEU A 290 8.29 10.60 5.48
C LEU A 290 8.97 10.97 4.15
N GLY A 291 10.27 11.03 4.12
CA GLY A 291 11.05 11.39 2.94
C GLY A 291 12.24 12.28 3.27
N PRO A 292 13.14 12.57 2.32
CA PRO A 292 14.39 13.30 2.57
C PRO A 292 14.23 14.82 2.78
N LYS A 293 13.02 15.38 2.54
CA LYS A 293 12.78 16.83 2.75
C LYS A 293 12.35 17.11 4.18
N PRO A 294 12.64 18.32 4.72
CA PRO A 294 12.13 18.75 6.02
C PRO A 294 10.62 18.61 6.12
N VAL A 295 10.14 18.06 7.23
CA VAL A 295 8.70 17.80 7.42
C VAL A 295 8.00 19.09 7.85
N LYS A 296 7.00 19.54 7.10
CA LYS A 296 6.05 20.58 7.51
C LYS A 296 4.76 19.95 7.98
N ILE A 297 4.12 20.53 9.00
CA ILE A 297 2.93 19.99 9.63
C ILE A 297 1.90 21.10 9.75
N SER A 298 0.67 20.78 9.35
CA SER A 298 -0.49 21.68 9.46
C SER A 298 -1.71 20.91 9.98
N PRO A 299 -2.51 21.49 10.86
CA PRO A 299 -3.78 20.95 11.27
C PRO A 299 -4.79 21.07 10.12
N VAL A 300 -5.58 20.02 9.90
CA VAL A 300 -6.65 19.99 8.89
C VAL A 300 -7.86 19.24 9.44
N VAL A 301 -9.01 19.43 8.81
CA VAL A 301 -10.24 18.69 9.16
C VAL A 301 -10.63 17.86 7.94
N VAL A 302 -10.89 16.56 8.15
CA VAL A 302 -11.34 15.64 7.10
C VAL A 302 -12.46 14.76 7.65
N GLN A 303 -13.60 14.75 6.99
CA GLN A 303 -14.82 14.04 7.39
C GLN A 303 -15.25 14.35 8.83
N GLY A 304 -15.22 15.64 9.20
CA GLY A 304 -15.59 16.14 10.52
C GLY A 304 -14.61 15.77 11.64
N GLN A 305 -13.46 15.16 11.30
CA GLN A 305 -12.47 14.75 12.30
C GLN A 305 -11.16 15.56 12.16
N PRO A 306 -10.52 15.89 13.29
CA PRO A 306 -9.22 16.52 13.27
C PRO A 306 -8.17 15.54 12.69
N ALA A 307 -7.38 16.05 11.77
CA ALA A 307 -6.32 15.32 11.08
C ALA A 307 -5.08 16.21 10.94
N VAL A 308 -3.95 15.59 10.64
CA VAL A 308 -2.66 16.26 10.46
C VAL A 308 -2.17 16.08 9.04
N LEU A 309 -1.96 17.17 8.33
CA LEU A 309 -1.29 17.16 7.04
C LEU A 309 0.21 17.32 7.26
N ALA A 310 0.99 16.29 6.91
CA ALA A 310 2.44 16.30 7.00
C ALA A 310 3.05 16.26 5.59
N LEU A 311 3.91 17.22 5.29
CA LEU A 311 4.51 17.40 3.96
C LEU A 311 6.01 17.11 4.02
N SER A 312 6.49 16.24 3.13
CA SER A 312 7.92 15.98 2.91
C SER A 312 8.18 15.80 1.41
N SER A 313 8.70 14.66 0.95
CA SER A 313 8.80 14.33 -0.49
C SER A 313 7.43 14.18 -1.15
N ARG A 314 6.42 13.79 -0.39
CA ARG A 314 4.99 13.78 -0.76
C ARG A 314 4.12 14.15 0.45
N PRO A 315 2.85 14.51 0.23
CA PRO A 315 1.95 14.80 1.33
C PRO A 315 1.47 13.51 2.02
N TRP A 316 1.32 13.57 3.34
CA TRP A 316 0.82 12.51 4.21
C TRP A 316 -0.32 13.04 5.06
N LEU A 317 -1.32 12.20 5.31
CA LEU A 317 -2.43 12.52 6.21
C LEU A 317 -2.38 11.60 7.44
N GLY A 318 -2.30 12.21 8.62
CA GLY A 318 -2.42 11.54 9.91
C GLY A 318 -3.82 11.70 10.47
N TYR A 319 -4.54 10.61 10.70
CA TYR A 319 -5.92 10.61 11.16
C TYR A 319 -6.21 9.37 12.00
N ASN A 320 -7.32 9.37 12.73
CA ASN A 320 -7.81 8.18 13.43
C ASN A 320 -8.84 7.47 12.55
N ASP A 321 -8.68 6.14 12.42
CA ASP A 321 -9.65 5.30 11.71
C ASP A 321 -10.94 5.13 12.54
N SER A 322 -11.93 4.43 11.98
CA SER A 322 -13.20 4.13 12.67
C SER A 322 -13.04 3.29 13.96
N ARG A 323 -11.87 2.71 14.17
CA ARG A 323 -11.51 1.92 15.36
C ARG A 323 -10.76 2.74 16.41
N GLY A 324 -10.50 4.02 16.14
CA GLY A 324 -9.71 4.90 16.99
C GLY A 324 -8.19 4.68 16.89
N GLN A 325 -7.73 3.91 15.89
CA GLN A 325 -6.29 3.73 15.65
C GLN A 325 -5.76 4.86 14.77
N TYR A 326 -4.63 5.42 15.19
CA TYR A 326 -3.94 6.43 14.38
C TYR A 326 -3.30 5.81 13.15
N MET A 327 -3.69 6.32 12.01
CA MET A 327 -3.15 5.97 10.69
C MET A 327 -2.37 7.15 10.13
N LEU A 328 -1.25 6.89 9.49
CA LEU A 328 -0.48 7.88 8.74
C LEU A 328 -0.29 7.37 7.31
N THR A 329 -1.13 7.87 6.42
CA THR A 329 -1.24 7.37 5.04
C THR A 329 -0.83 8.46 4.05
N PRO A 330 -0.03 8.15 3.01
CA PRO A 330 0.31 9.13 2.00
C PRO A 330 -0.92 9.50 1.18
N LEU A 331 -0.96 10.73 0.70
CA LEU A 331 -1.92 11.16 -0.29
C LEU A 331 -1.39 10.84 -1.70
N THR A 332 -2.27 10.42 -2.58
CA THR A 332 -1.94 10.24 -4.01
C THR A 332 -1.99 11.60 -4.71
N TYR A 333 -1.09 12.48 -4.29
CA TYR A 333 -1.01 13.86 -4.75
C TYR A 333 0.43 14.29 -4.95
N PRO A 334 0.72 15.20 -5.88
CA PRO A 334 2.07 15.72 -6.08
C PRO A 334 2.67 16.32 -4.80
N ALA A 335 3.99 16.40 -4.74
CA ALA A 335 4.69 17.02 -3.64
C ALA A 335 4.26 18.49 -3.47
N LEU A 336 3.87 18.86 -2.26
CA LEU A 336 3.48 20.21 -1.88
C LEU A 336 4.58 20.85 -1.04
N GLU A 337 4.74 22.15 -1.20
CA GLU A 337 5.71 22.94 -0.42
C GLU A 337 5.08 23.51 0.85
N TRP A 338 3.77 23.74 0.85
CA TRP A 338 2.97 24.17 1.98
C TRP A 338 1.53 23.68 1.82
N GLY A 339 0.81 23.52 2.92
CA GLY A 339 -0.60 23.15 2.91
C GLY A 339 -1.32 23.60 4.17
N TRP A 340 -2.61 23.92 4.03
CA TRP A 340 -3.47 24.36 5.10
C TRP A 340 -4.90 23.83 4.91
N THR A 341 -5.73 23.93 5.91
CA THR A 341 -7.18 23.65 5.79
C THR A 341 -7.85 24.64 4.83
N PHE A 342 -8.97 24.24 4.23
CA PHE A 342 -9.78 25.08 3.35
C PHE A 342 -11.25 24.67 3.48
N SER A 343 -12.14 25.66 3.55
CA SER A 343 -13.58 25.41 3.52
C SER A 343 -14.32 26.45 2.68
N SER A 344 -15.25 25.98 1.85
CA SER A 344 -16.13 26.83 1.05
C SER A 344 -17.49 26.14 0.84
N GLU A 345 -18.49 26.86 0.33
CA GLU A 345 -19.79 26.27 0.00
C GLU A 345 -19.68 25.10 -1.00
N GLN A 346 -18.73 25.18 -1.96
CA GLN A 346 -18.49 24.12 -2.96
C GLN A 346 -17.61 22.99 -2.43
N CYS A 347 -16.79 23.24 -1.42
CA CYS A 347 -15.90 22.29 -0.79
C CYS A 347 -15.89 22.52 0.74
N PRO A 348 -16.85 21.94 1.48
CA PRO A 348 -16.98 22.17 2.93
C PRO A 348 -15.73 21.74 3.72
N GLU A 349 -15.04 20.70 3.28
CA GLU A 349 -13.83 20.16 3.90
C GLU A 349 -12.77 19.88 2.84
N GLY A 350 -11.86 20.79 2.65
CA GLY A 350 -10.78 20.70 1.71
C GLY A 350 -9.44 21.10 2.30
N MET A 351 -8.45 21.04 1.47
CA MET A 351 -7.08 21.48 1.74
C MET A 351 -6.63 22.39 0.61
N VAL A 352 -5.91 23.46 0.98
CA VAL A 352 -5.22 24.32 0.05
C VAL A 352 -3.71 24.05 0.14
N GLY A 353 -3.05 23.97 -1.01
CA GLY A 353 -1.62 23.67 -1.06
C GLY A 353 -0.89 24.49 -2.12
N ILE A 354 0.42 24.62 -1.93
CA ILE A 354 1.35 25.29 -2.85
C ILE A 354 2.23 24.25 -3.51
N GLN A 355 2.29 24.31 -4.84
CA GLN A 355 3.24 23.56 -5.65
C GLN A 355 3.93 24.51 -6.64
N GLY A 356 5.14 24.94 -6.31
CA GLY A 356 5.85 25.95 -7.11
C GLY A 356 5.05 27.26 -7.20
N GLN A 357 4.63 27.63 -8.41
CA GLN A 357 3.79 28.82 -8.67
C GLN A 357 2.28 28.50 -8.66
N ASN A 358 1.87 27.25 -8.41
CA ASN A 358 0.48 26.88 -8.45
C ASN A 358 -0.14 26.82 -7.06
N LEU A 359 -1.28 27.47 -6.91
CA LEU A 359 -2.21 27.28 -5.81
C LEU A 359 -3.15 26.12 -6.17
N ARG A 360 -3.25 25.15 -5.31
CA ARG A 360 -4.10 23.97 -5.51
C ARG A 360 -5.07 23.80 -4.37
N ILE A 361 -6.33 23.50 -4.70
CA ILE A 361 -7.37 23.13 -3.74
C ILE A 361 -7.81 21.71 -4.05
N PHE A 362 -7.77 20.86 -3.04
CA PHE A 362 -8.11 19.45 -3.18
C PHE A 362 -8.81 18.93 -1.92
N ALA A 363 -9.53 17.83 -2.06
CA ALA A 363 -10.22 17.15 -0.95
C ALA A 363 -9.88 15.66 -0.93
N VAL A 364 -10.03 15.02 0.24
CA VAL A 364 -9.94 13.57 0.42
C VAL A 364 -11.35 13.02 0.56
N GLU A 365 -11.77 12.16 -0.38
CA GLU A 365 -13.15 11.67 -0.40
C GLU A 365 -13.41 10.56 0.63
N ARG A 366 -12.44 9.65 0.83
CA ARG A 366 -12.62 8.46 1.65
C ARG A 366 -11.38 8.12 2.46
N LEU A 367 -11.52 8.13 3.78
CA LEU A 367 -10.45 7.73 4.71
C LEU A 367 -10.32 6.20 4.86
N THR A 368 -11.34 5.44 4.43
CA THR A 368 -11.37 3.97 4.60
C THR A 368 -10.65 3.19 3.51
N GLU A 369 -10.31 3.83 2.40
CA GLU A 369 -9.68 3.19 1.25
C GLU A 369 -8.19 3.54 1.17
N ASN A 370 -7.32 2.72 1.77
CA ASN A 370 -5.87 2.95 1.83
C ASN A 370 -5.12 2.54 0.56
N LEU A 371 -5.80 1.96 -0.42
CA LEU A 371 -5.24 1.56 -1.71
C LEU A 371 -5.99 2.25 -2.83
N GLN A 372 -5.29 3.11 -3.55
CA GLN A 372 -5.78 3.67 -4.80
C GLN A 372 -5.68 2.64 -5.91
N GLN A 373 -6.70 2.57 -6.76
CA GLN A 373 -6.81 1.62 -7.84
C GLN A 373 -6.82 2.32 -9.19
N GLU A 374 -5.90 1.93 -10.07
CA GLU A 374 -5.92 2.28 -11.49
C GLU A 374 -6.25 1.03 -12.31
N THR A 375 -7.00 1.18 -13.40
CA THR A 375 -7.53 0.05 -14.15
C THR A 375 -7.20 0.18 -15.64
N ILE A 376 -6.66 -0.90 -16.22
CA ILE A 376 -6.42 -1.03 -17.66
C ILE A 376 -7.30 -2.19 -18.16
N PRO A 377 -8.20 -1.99 -19.16
CA PRO A 377 -9.06 -3.06 -19.65
C PRO A 377 -8.24 -4.11 -20.41
N LEU A 378 -8.57 -5.39 -20.21
CA LEU A 378 -8.05 -6.53 -20.95
C LEU A 378 -9.13 -7.09 -21.89
N SER A 379 -8.72 -7.97 -22.80
CA SER A 379 -9.63 -8.48 -23.82
C SER A 379 -10.41 -9.72 -23.36
N TYR A 380 -9.70 -10.71 -22.79
CA TYR A 380 -10.30 -11.98 -22.34
C TYR A 380 -9.89 -12.27 -20.91
N THR A 381 -10.40 -13.36 -20.34
CA THR A 381 -10.04 -13.76 -18.97
C THR A 381 -8.52 -14.00 -18.87
N PRO A 382 -7.80 -13.20 -18.08
CA PRO A 382 -6.36 -13.39 -17.91
C PRO A 382 -6.07 -14.68 -17.14
N ARG A 383 -4.98 -15.36 -17.46
CA ARG A 383 -4.57 -16.62 -16.84
C ARG A 383 -3.32 -16.48 -16.00
N LYS A 384 -2.32 -15.83 -16.54
CA LYS A 384 -1.03 -15.59 -15.88
C LYS A 384 -0.44 -14.28 -16.38
N MET A 385 0.39 -13.67 -15.52
CA MET A 385 1.19 -12.50 -15.90
C MET A 385 2.65 -12.66 -15.49
N ILE A 386 3.52 -11.99 -16.24
CA ILE A 386 4.94 -11.91 -15.93
C ILE A 386 5.45 -10.49 -16.19
N LYS A 387 6.35 -10.02 -15.33
CA LYS A 387 7.03 -8.73 -15.48
C LYS A 387 8.32 -8.90 -16.28
N HIS A 388 8.66 -7.95 -17.15
CA HIS A 388 10.00 -7.89 -17.75
C HIS A 388 11.07 -7.73 -16.65
N PRO A 389 12.22 -8.42 -16.75
CA PRO A 389 13.27 -8.33 -15.72
C PRO A 389 13.74 -6.88 -15.48
N ASP A 390 14.09 -6.16 -16.53
CA ASP A 390 14.77 -4.87 -16.49
C ASP A 390 13.84 -3.68 -16.81
N GLN A 391 12.75 -3.91 -17.55
CA GLN A 391 11.87 -2.86 -18.07
C GLN A 391 10.53 -2.83 -17.32
N PRO A 392 9.78 -1.73 -17.37
CA PRO A 392 8.52 -1.57 -16.62
C PRO A 392 7.31 -2.22 -17.31
N TYR A 393 7.51 -3.20 -18.19
CA TYR A 393 6.42 -3.84 -18.94
C TYR A 393 5.94 -5.14 -18.28
N PHE A 394 4.64 -5.41 -18.44
CA PHE A 394 4.02 -6.68 -18.09
C PHE A 394 3.49 -7.40 -19.34
N TYR A 395 3.53 -8.71 -19.28
CA TYR A 395 2.99 -9.58 -20.33
C TYR A 395 1.93 -10.47 -19.70
N THR A 396 0.74 -10.53 -20.32
CA THR A 396 -0.36 -11.38 -19.88
C THR A 396 -0.75 -12.37 -20.96
N VAL A 397 -1.18 -13.54 -20.54
CA VAL A 397 -1.87 -14.51 -21.39
C VAL A 397 -3.33 -14.58 -20.96
N GLU A 398 -4.21 -14.48 -21.95
CA GLU A 398 -5.66 -14.39 -21.75
C GLU A 398 -6.33 -15.49 -22.57
N ALA A 399 -7.34 -16.17 -22.01
CA ALA A 399 -8.05 -17.23 -22.70
C ALA A 399 -9.45 -17.47 -22.14
N ASP A 400 -10.45 -17.52 -23.03
CA ASP A 400 -11.83 -17.87 -22.71
C ASP A 400 -12.29 -19.08 -23.53
N PRO A 401 -12.86 -20.13 -22.87
CA PRO A 401 -13.42 -21.29 -23.55
C PRO A 401 -14.79 -20.98 -24.14
N ASN A 402 -15.18 -21.74 -25.17
CA ASN A 402 -16.47 -21.64 -25.85
C ASN A 402 -16.84 -20.19 -26.24
N THR A 403 -15.83 -19.46 -26.71
CA THR A 403 -15.92 -18.01 -27.03
C THR A 403 -15.33 -17.76 -28.41
N LEU A 404 -16.02 -16.94 -29.22
CA LEU A 404 -15.50 -16.51 -30.50
C LEU A 404 -14.51 -15.37 -30.32
N SER A 405 -13.32 -15.51 -30.88
CA SER A 405 -12.35 -14.41 -30.91
C SER A 405 -12.87 -13.25 -31.80
N VAL A 406 -12.34 -12.04 -31.61
CA VAL A 406 -12.70 -10.87 -32.40
C VAL A 406 -12.51 -11.14 -33.92
N ALA A 407 -11.39 -11.78 -34.28
CA ALA A 407 -11.10 -12.13 -35.67
C ALA A 407 -12.08 -13.18 -36.23
N THR A 408 -12.40 -14.22 -35.44
CA THR A 408 -13.36 -15.25 -35.85
C THR A 408 -14.76 -14.66 -35.96
N LYS A 409 -15.16 -13.75 -35.03
CA LYS A 409 -16.43 -13.02 -35.11
C LYS A 409 -16.53 -12.20 -36.40
N GLN A 410 -15.48 -11.46 -36.75
CA GLN A 410 -15.41 -10.67 -37.97
C GLN A 410 -15.54 -11.53 -39.22
N SER A 411 -14.81 -12.64 -39.31
CA SER A 411 -14.91 -13.56 -40.45
C SER A 411 -16.30 -14.17 -40.62
N LEU A 412 -17.00 -14.48 -39.51
CA LEU A 412 -18.37 -15.00 -39.53
C LEU A 412 -19.35 -13.90 -39.98
N ILE A 413 -19.19 -12.66 -39.58
CA ILE A 413 -20.00 -11.51 -40.04
C ILE A 413 -19.78 -11.28 -41.52
N GLU A 414 -18.57 -11.32 -42.02
CA GLU A 414 -18.25 -11.17 -43.46
C GLU A 414 -18.89 -12.29 -44.28
N GLN A 415 -18.84 -13.53 -43.81
CA GLN A 415 -19.51 -14.66 -44.43
C GLN A 415 -21.05 -14.51 -44.41
N ALA A 416 -21.61 -14.03 -43.29
CA ALA A 416 -23.07 -13.79 -43.18
C ALA A 416 -23.55 -12.64 -44.07
N ASN A 417 -22.76 -11.61 -44.30
CA ASN A 417 -23.08 -10.51 -45.20
C ASN A 417 -23.19 -10.94 -46.69
N GLY A 418 -22.55 -12.06 -47.05
CA GLY A 418 -22.67 -12.69 -48.36
C GLY A 418 -23.89 -13.58 -48.50
N ALA A 419 -24.65 -13.88 -47.45
CA ALA A 419 -25.84 -14.74 -47.45
C ALA A 419 -27.11 -13.89 -47.37
N PRO A 420 -28.15 -14.19 -48.18
CA PRO A 420 -29.40 -13.39 -48.30
C PRO A 420 -30.22 -13.26 -47.00
N ASN A 421 -29.97 -14.06 -45.98
CA ASN A 421 -30.68 -14.10 -44.69
C ASN A 421 -29.75 -14.20 -43.45
N GLY A 422 -28.55 -13.69 -43.53
CA GLY A 422 -27.62 -13.70 -42.37
C GLY A 422 -28.10 -12.81 -41.22
N ASP A 423 -28.27 -13.39 -40.05
CA ASP A 423 -28.75 -12.67 -38.87
C ASP A 423 -27.62 -11.81 -38.29
N ARG A 424 -27.42 -10.65 -38.87
CA ARG A 424 -26.37 -9.69 -38.56
C ARG A 424 -26.45 -9.19 -37.12
N ALA A 425 -27.66 -9.05 -36.57
CA ALA A 425 -27.94 -8.51 -35.26
C ALA A 425 -27.41 -9.38 -34.10
N ALA A 426 -27.36 -10.70 -34.32
CA ALA A 426 -26.92 -11.64 -33.28
C ALA A 426 -25.41 -11.53 -32.92
N TYR A 427 -24.59 -10.99 -33.81
CA TYR A 427 -23.14 -10.88 -33.63
C TYR A 427 -22.66 -9.48 -33.27
N ASP A 428 -23.56 -8.48 -33.25
CA ASP A 428 -23.17 -7.05 -33.15
C ASP A 428 -23.46 -6.43 -31.77
N LEU A 429 -23.77 -7.28 -30.77
CA LEU A 429 -24.02 -6.80 -29.42
C LEU A 429 -22.72 -6.38 -28.73
N PRO A 430 -22.74 -5.27 -27.96
CA PRO A 430 -21.57 -4.80 -27.20
C PRO A 430 -21.11 -5.87 -26.21
N ALA A 431 -19.83 -6.23 -26.27
CA ALA A 431 -19.28 -7.27 -25.41
C ALA A 431 -19.24 -6.85 -23.91
N GLU A 432 -19.16 -5.55 -23.63
CA GLU A 432 -19.17 -4.99 -22.27
C GLU A 432 -20.49 -5.27 -21.53
N ASP A 433 -21.61 -5.20 -22.24
CA ASP A 433 -22.94 -5.37 -21.68
C ASP A 433 -23.41 -6.85 -21.73
N PHE A 434 -23.17 -7.52 -22.85
CA PHE A 434 -23.72 -8.85 -23.14
C PHE A 434 -22.69 -9.98 -23.08
N GLY A 435 -21.39 -9.65 -22.91
CA GLY A 435 -20.29 -10.60 -23.03
C GLY A 435 -19.96 -10.96 -24.47
N TYR A 436 -18.95 -11.80 -24.66
CA TYR A 436 -18.54 -12.27 -25.97
C TYR A 436 -19.53 -13.29 -26.55
N SER A 437 -19.65 -13.31 -27.88
CA SER A 437 -20.45 -14.31 -28.59
C SER A 437 -19.93 -15.71 -28.30
N ARG A 438 -20.83 -16.62 -27.97
CA ARG A 438 -20.48 -18.02 -27.69
C ARG A 438 -20.17 -18.77 -28.99
N GLY A 439 -19.15 -19.62 -28.92
CA GLY A 439 -18.78 -20.54 -29.98
C GLY A 439 -18.32 -21.87 -29.38
N GLU A 440 -19.18 -22.90 -29.40
CA GLU A 440 -18.86 -24.20 -28.84
C GLU A 440 -17.56 -24.78 -29.44
N GLY A 441 -16.65 -25.21 -28.60
CA GLY A 441 -15.33 -25.73 -28.99
C GLY A 441 -14.31 -24.66 -29.48
N HIS A 442 -14.71 -23.39 -29.55
CA HIS A 442 -13.80 -22.29 -29.90
C HIS A 442 -13.16 -21.67 -28.66
N TRP A 443 -11.95 -21.16 -28.85
CA TRP A 443 -11.21 -20.42 -27.84
C TRP A 443 -10.88 -19.01 -28.32
N ALA A 444 -11.19 -18.03 -27.51
CA ALA A 444 -10.69 -16.67 -27.66
C ALA A 444 -9.48 -16.52 -26.76
N SER A 445 -8.32 -16.22 -27.34
CA SER A 445 -7.07 -16.14 -26.58
C SER A 445 -6.09 -15.16 -27.21
N CYS A 446 -5.37 -14.42 -26.38
CA CYS A 446 -4.34 -13.47 -26.82
C CYS A 446 -3.19 -13.35 -25.81
N ILE A 447 -2.12 -12.71 -26.26
CA ILE A 447 -1.03 -12.20 -25.44
C ILE A 447 -1.12 -10.69 -25.47
N SER A 448 -1.13 -10.03 -24.32
CA SER A 448 -1.13 -8.56 -24.23
C SER A 448 0.16 -8.06 -23.61
N VAL A 449 0.74 -7.02 -24.17
CA VAL A 449 1.87 -6.26 -23.63
C VAL A 449 1.30 -5.01 -22.97
N ILE A 450 1.58 -4.82 -21.70
CA ILE A 450 0.98 -3.78 -20.88
C ILE A 450 2.06 -2.82 -20.40
N ASP A 451 1.85 -1.53 -20.62
CA ASP A 451 2.62 -0.44 -20.05
C ASP A 451 1.84 0.16 -18.86
N PRO A 452 2.22 -0.18 -17.63
CA PRO A 452 1.52 0.31 -16.44
C PRO A 452 1.78 1.79 -16.16
N LEU A 453 2.89 2.37 -16.66
CA LEU A 453 3.23 3.77 -16.46
C LEU A 453 2.35 4.68 -17.33
N ASN A 454 2.17 4.32 -18.60
CA ASN A 454 1.29 5.03 -19.53
C ASN A 454 -0.17 4.53 -19.48
N LYS A 455 -0.46 3.48 -18.69
CA LYS A 455 -1.80 2.90 -18.49
C LYS A 455 -2.46 2.41 -19.79
N GLU A 456 -1.67 1.79 -20.66
CA GLU A 456 -2.13 1.31 -21.96
C GLU A 456 -1.66 -0.13 -22.27
N VAL A 457 -2.39 -0.79 -23.17
CA VAL A 457 -1.96 -2.03 -23.80
C VAL A 457 -1.24 -1.64 -25.11
N THR A 458 0.07 -1.84 -25.15
CA THR A 458 0.92 -1.41 -26.28
C THR A 458 0.81 -2.33 -27.48
N GLN A 459 0.66 -3.64 -27.23
CA GLN A 459 0.52 -4.64 -28.28
C GLN A 459 -0.41 -5.76 -27.82
N LYS A 460 -1.23 -6.26 -28.73
CA LYS A 460 -2.08 -7.45 -28.57
C LYS A 460 -1.82 -8.44 -29.70
N ILE A 461 -1.51 -9.68 -29.35
CA ILE A 461 -1.29 -10.78 -30.29
C ILE A 461 -2.39 -11.82 -30.10
N GLU A 462 -3.34 -11.90 -31.02
CA GLU A 462 -4.40 -12.91 -31.01
C GLU A 462 -3.82 -14.31 -31.36
N MET A 463 -4.25 -15.33 -30.63
CA MET A 463 -3.91 -16.72 -30.97
C MET A 463 -4.72 -17.18 -32.17
N THR A 464 -4.05 -17.83 -33.11
CA THR A 464 -4.66 -18.43 -34.30
C THR A 464 -4.89 -19.93 -34.13
N GLU A 465 -5.56 -20.57 -35.08
CA GLU A 465 -5.77 -22.03 -35.12
C GLU A 465 -6.47 -22.63 -33.90
N ASN A 466 -7.34 -21.89 -33.22
CA ASN A 466 -8.08 -22.32 -32.03
C ASN A 466 -7.14 -22.75 -30.88
N GLU A 467 -6.07 -21.98 -30.67
CA GLU A 467 -5.14 -22.18 -29.58
C GLU A 467 -5.54 -21.35 -28.36
N ALA A 468 -5.38 -21.94 -27.17
CA ALA A 468 -5.58 -21.28 -25.89
C ALA A 468 -4.24 -21.15 -25.16
N ALA A 469 -3.84 -19.95 -24.75
CA ALA A 469 -2.63 -19.69 -23.98
C ALA A 469 -2.89 -19.96 -22.48
N TYR A 470 -2.00 -20.75 -21.86
CA TYR A 470 -2.16 -21.18 -20.46
C TYR A 470 -1.03 -20.75 -19.55
N SER A 471 0.19 -20.70 -20.07
CA SER A 471 1.40 -20.41 -19.29
C SER A 471 2.32 -19.43 -20.00
N ILE A 472 3.11 -18.72 -19.22
CA ILE A 472 4.03 -17.71 -19.72
C ILE A 472 5.32 -17.72 -18.89
N ALA A 473 6.47 -17.54 -19.52
CA ALA A 473 7.76 -17.40 -18.85
C ALA A 473 8.68 -16.49 -19.67
N ILE A 474 9.66 -15.88 -19.00
CA ILE A 474 10.77 -15.18 -19.62
C ILE A 474 12.00 -16.04 -19.42
N VAL A 475 12.71 -16.33 -20.51
CA VAL A 475 13.83 -17.28 -20.53
C VAL A 475 15.01 -16.67 -21.28
N SER A 476 16.18 -16.67 -20.66
CA SER A 476 17.44 -16.40 -21.34
C SER A 476 18.07 -17.72 -21.76
N PHE A 477 18.42 -17.87 -23.04
CA PHE A 477 19.02 -19.10 -23.57
C PHE A 477 20.52 -18.93 -23.73
N ALA A 478 21.30 -19.76 -23.02
CA ALA A 478 22.76 -19.78 -23.13
C ALA A 478 23.25 -20.14 -24.56
N SER A 479 22.46 -20.89 -25.32
CA SER A 479 22.73 -21.21 -26.74
C SER A 479 22.52 -20.03 -27.69
N GLN A 480 22.01 -18.91 -27.23
CA GLN A 480 21.73 -17.68 -27.99
C GLN A 480 22.38 -16.46 -27.32
N ASP A 481 23.60 -16.58 -26.85
CA ASP A 481 24.35 -15.50 -26.17
C ASP A 481 23.57 -14.83 -25.01
N ASP A 482 22.84 -15.64 -24.23
CA ASP A 482 21.99 -15.23 -23.14
C ASP A 482 20.87 -14.24 -23.52
N GLN A 483 20.52 -14.17 -24.81
CA GLN A 483 19.39 -13.38 -25.26
C GLN A 483 18.09 -13.85 -24.59
N THR A 484 17.29 -12.89 -24.16
CA THR A 484 16.05 -13.13 -23.42
C THR A 484 14.84 -13.19 -24.37
N PHE A 485 13.96 -14.16 -24.14
CA PHE A 485 12.76 -14.41 -24.94
C PHE A 485 11.53 -14.56 -24.03
N LEU A 486 10.37 -14.18 -24.54
CA LEU A 486 9.10 -14.55 -23.96
C LEU A 486 8.66 -15.89 -24.51
N VAL A 487 8.32 -16.82 -23.63
CA VAL A 487 7.87 -18.17 -23.96
C VAL A 487 6.45 -18.38 -23.49
N VAL A 488 5.56 -18.86 -24.36
CA VAL A 488 4.15 -19.06 -24.08
C VAL A 488 3.72 -20.48 -24.39
N GLY A 489 3.09 -21.16 -23.43
CA GLY A 489 2.55 -22.50 -23.59
C GLY A 489 1.08 -22.44 -23.99
N THR A 490 0.72 -23.11 -25.09
CA THR A 490 -0.66 -23.14 -25.64
C THR A 490 -1.16 -24.57 -25.81
N GLY A 491 -2.50 -24.70 -25.88
CA GLY A 491 -3.16 -25.95 -26.25
C GLY A 491 -4.11 -25.75 -27.42
N LYS A 492 -4.06 -26.63 -28.41
CA LYS A 492 -4.92 -26.57 -29.59
C LYS A 492 -6.17 -27.44 -29.41
N ASN A 493 -7.33 -26.92 -29.80
CA ASN A 493 -8.61 -27.59 -29.73
C ASN A 493 -8.85 -28.21 -28.35
N SER A 494 -8.68 -27.40 -27.31
CA SER A 494 -8.80 -27.84 -25.93
C SER A 494 -10.28 -27.90 -25.51
N ASN A 495 -10.68 -28.98 -24.87
CA ASN A 495 -11.96 -29.09 -24.18
C ASN A 495 -11.79 -28.91 -22.68
N VAL A 496 -12.77 -28.27 -22.03
CA VAL A 496 -12.75 -28.08 -20.57
C VAL A 496 -13.30 -29.32 -19.86
N VAL A 497 -14.37 -29.90 -20.41
CA VAL A 497 -15.02 -31.09 -19.84
C VAL A 497 -15.42 -32.06 -20.99
N PRO A 498 -14.86 -33.27 -21.03
CA PRO A 498 -13.68 -33.74 -20.30
C PRO A 498 -12.43 -32.95 -20.70
N ARG A 499 -11.49 -32.74 -19.78
CA ARG A 499 -10.24 -32.03 -20.08
C ARG A 499 -9.39 -32.82 -21.05
N LYS A 500 -9.32 -32.34 -22.29
CA LYS A 500 -8.53 -32.94 -23.36
C LYS A 500 -8.12 -31.90 -24.38
N SER A 501 -6.90 -31.98 -24.86
CA SER A 501 -6.38 -31.15 -25.95
C SER A 501 -5.89 -32.04 -27.08
N GLN A 502 -5.95 -31.54 -28.32
CA GLN A 502 -5.44 -32.27 -29.47
C GLN A 502 -3.92 -32.37 -29.43
N CYS A 503 -3.26 -31.27 -29.09
CA CYS A 503 -1.81 -31.17 -28.86
C CYS A 503 -1.52 -29.84 -28.16
N GLY A 504 -0.27 -29.68 -27.71
CA GLY A 504 0.24 -28.41 -27.20
C GLY A 504 1.24 -27.78 -28.16
N PHE A 505 1.53 -26.51 -27.92
CA PHE A 505 2.64 -25.79 -28.54
C PHE A 505 3.34 -24.93 -27.50
N ILE A 506 4.62 -24.69 -27.73
CA ILE A 506 5.43 -23.70 -27.03
C ILE A 506 5.82 -22.66 -28.08
N HIS A 507 5.34 -21.43 -27.92
CA HIS A 507 5.65 -20.28 -28.74
C HIS A 507 6.82 -19.51 -28.15
N ILE A 508 7.70 -18.98 -29.00
CA ILE A 508 8.83 -18.15 -28.63
C ILE A 508 8.70 -16.81 -29.32
N TYR A 509 8.80 -15.75 -28.53
CA TYR A 509 8.77 -14.36 -28.97
C TYR A 509 10.04 -13.64 -28.56
N ARG A 510 10.58 -12.82 -29.46
CA ARG A 510 11.67 -11.90 -29.20
C ARG A 510 11.11 -10.57 -28.73
N PHE A 511 11.77 -9.93 -27.78
CA PHE A 511 11.46 -8.60 -27.39
C PHE A 511 11.94 -7.58 -28.42
N LEU A 512 11.08 -6.60 -28.75
CA LEU A 512 11.37 -5.44 -29.59
C LEU A 512 11.23 -4.17 -28.73
N ASP A 513 11.93 -3.10 -29.14
CA ASP A 513 11.84 -1.78 -28.52
C ASP A 513 11.94 -1.84 -26.98
N ASP A 514 12.98 -2.52 -26.47
CA ASP A 514 13.26 -2.73 -25.05
C ASP A 514 12.09 -3.38 -24.29
N GLY A 515 11.33 -4.24 -24.93
CA GLY A 515 10.21 -4.97 -24.32
C GLY A 515 8.82 -4.39 -24.58
N LYS A 516 8.69 -3.25 -25.26
CA LYS A 516 7.41 -2.64 -25.63
C LYS A 516 6.63 -3.43 -26.68
N GLY A 517 7.35 -4.24 -27.47
CA GLY A 517 6.78 -5.09 -28.52
C GLY A 517 7.32 -6.51 -28.48
N LEU A 518 6.62 -7.41 -29.16
CA LEU A 518 6.93 -8.82 -29.30
C LEU A 518 6.93 -9.22 -30.78
N GLU A 519 7.97 -9.95 -31.21
CA GLU A 519 8.09 -10.57 -32.52
C GLU A 519 8.03 -12.09 -32.39
N PHE A 520 7.15 -12.74 -33.15
CA PHE A 520 7.06 -14.19 -33.19
C PHE A 520 8.30 -14.79 -33.87
N VAL A 521 8.99 -15.72 -33.20
CA VAL A 521 10.18 -16.40 -33.71
C VAL A 521 9.80 -17.76 -34.29
N HIS A 522 9.24 -18.66 -33.46
CA HIS A 522 8.77 -19.98 -33.91
C HIS A 522 7.87 -20.63 -32.85
N LYS A 523 7.18 -21.72 -33.24
CA LYS A 523 6.47 -22.61 -32.33
C LYS A 523 6.95 -24.04 -32.40
N THR A 524 7.04 -24.70 -31.26
CA THR A 524 7.41 -26.12 -31.16
C THR A 524 6.22 -26.92 -30.65
N LYS A 525 5.85 -27.99 -31.37
CA LYS A 525 4.75 -28.88 -31.01
C LYS A 525 5.10 -29.74 -29.81
N THR A 526 4.16 -29.92 -28.88
CA THR A 526 4.24 -30.83 -27.74
C THR A 526 3.05 -31.79 -27.74
N ASP A 527 3.20 -32.94 -27.09
CA ASP A 527 2.11 -33.93 -26.99
C ASP A 527 0.91 -33.41 -26.21
N GLU A 528 1.19 -32.70 -25.11
CA GLU A 528 0.21 -32.05 -24.26
C GLU A 528 0.55 -30.56 -24.06
N PRO A 529 -0.43 -29.72 -23.70
CA PRO A 529 -0.18 -28.30 -23.39
C PRO A 529 0.85 -28.14 -22.28
N ALA A 530 1.78 -27.19 -22.44
CA ALA A 530 2.69 -26.78 -21.39
C ALA A 530 1.95 -25.86 -20.43
N LEU A 531 1.57 -26.37 -19.26
CA LEU A 531 0.82 -25.60 -18.25
C LEU A 531 1.72 -24.84 -17.29
N ALA A 532 2.99 -25.23 -17.19
CA ALA A 532 4.01 -24.56 -16.39
C ALA A 532 5.28 -24.41 -17.21
N LEU A 533 5.82 -23.20 -17.23
CA LEU A 533 7.07 -22.82 -17.92
C LEU A 533 7.94 -22.02 -16.96
N LEU A 534 9.26 -22.24 -17.02
CA LEU A 534 10.24 -21.50 -16.23
C LEU A 534 11.61 -21.48 -16.89
N GLY A 535 12.36 -20.39 -16.77
CA GLY A 535 13.77 -20.33 -17.13
C GLY A 535 14.62 -21.11 -16.12
N PHE A 536 15.56 -21.93 -16.60
CA PHE A 536 16.38 -22.80 -15.77
C PHE A 536 17.80 -22.98 -16.36
N GLN A 537 18.80 -22.44 -15.70
CA GLN A 537 20.21 -22.60 -16.08
C GLN A 537 20.49 -22.33 -17.55
N GLY A 538 19.98 -21.23 -18.11
CA GLY A 538 20.12 -20.88 -19.53
C GLY A 538 19.31 -21.77 -20.48
N ARG A 539 18.29 -22.47 -20.00
CA ARG A 539 17.39 -23.37 -20.73
C ARG A 539 15.95 -23.15 -20.33
N LEU A 540 15.01 -23.76 -21.04
CA LEU A 540 13.58 -23.74 -20.70
C LEU A 540 13.19 -25.04 -19.99
N LEU A 541 12.58 -24.90 -18.82
CA LEU A 541 11.90 -25.97 -18.11
C LEU A 541 10.40 -25.92 -18.42
N ALA A 542 9.81 -27.03 -18.85
CA ALA A 542 8.40 -27.12 -19.25
C ALA A 542 7.72 -28.33 -18.64
N GLY A 543 6.60 -28.10 -17.96
CA GLY A 543 5.68 -29.13 -17.49
C GLY A 543 4.61 -29.41 -18.56
N THR A 544 4.70 -30.54 -19.24
CA THR A 544 3.76 -30.99 -20.29
C THR A 544 3.06 -32.25 -19.82
N GLY A 545 1.79 -32.12 -19.41
CA GLY A 545 1.09 -33.22 -18.77
C GLY A 545 1.79 -33.70 -17.49
N MET A 546 2.12 -34.98 -17.40
CA MET A 546 2.85 -35.57 -16.27
C MET A 546 4.37 -35.45 -16.40
N SER A 547 4.87 -35.07 -17.61
CA SER A 547 6.29 -35.03 -17.91
C SER A 547 6.90 -33.66 -17.69
N LEU A 548 8.02 -33.63 -16.97
CA LEU A 548 8.92 -32.49 -16.91
C LEU A 548 9.98 -32.60 -17.99
N LYS A 549 10.10 -31.55 -18.82
CA LYS A 549 11.04 -31.52 -19.96
C LYS A 549 11.95 -30.31 -19.88
N ILE A 550 13.22 -30.50 -20.24
CA ILE A 550 14.18 -29.41 -20.39
C ILE A 550 14.45 -29.23 -21.90
N TYR A 551 14.30 -28.01 -22.37
CA TYR A 551 14.51 -27.61 -23.73
C TYR A 551 15.64 -26.58 -23.86
N ASP A 552 16.37 -26.66 -24.92
CA ASP A 552 17.31 -25.63 -25.37
C ASP A 552 16.83 -25.03 -26.69
N LEU A 553 17.17 -23.77 -26.97
CA LEU A 553 16.75 -23.12 -28.21
C LEU A 553 17.67 -23.49 -29.35
N GLY A 554 17.13 -24.21 -30.34
CA GLY A 554 17.82 -24.52 -31.60
C GLY A 554 17.53 -23.47 -32.67
N MET A 555 18.12 -23.66 -33.87
CA MET A 555 17.96 -22.73 -34.99
C MET A 555 16.51 -22.63 -35.51
N ARG A 556 15.72 -23.71 -35.44
CA ARG A 556 14.37 -23.80 -36.02
C ARG A 556 13.28 -24.28 -35.04
N GLN A 557 13.67 -24.85 -33.91
CA GLN A 557 12.74 -25.37 -32.89
C GLN A 557 13.48 -25.57 -31.58
N LEU A 558 12.69 -25.78 -30.52
CA LEU A 558 13.22 -26.20 -29.23
C LEU A 558 13.76 -27.65 -29.32
N LEU A 559 14.92 -27.85 -28.74
CA LEU A 559 15.60 -29.16 -28.68
C LEU A 559 15.47 -29.71 -27.26
N ARG A 560 14.84 -30.87 -27.11
CA ARG A 560 14.69 -31.55 -25.81
C ARG A 560 16.05 -32.12 -25.37
N LYS A 561 16.48 -31.72 -24.16
CA LYS A 561 17.74 -32.19 -23.54
C LYS A 561 17.50 -33.26 -22.49
N ALA A 562 16.43 -33.11 -21.70
CA ALA A 562 16.04 -34.06 -20.64
C ALA A 562 14.52 -34.20 -20.57
N GLN A 563 14.07 -35.35 -20.07
CA GLN A 563 12.68 -35.62 -19.76
C GLN A 563 12.61 -36.60 -18.59
N ALA A 564 11.64 -36.35 -17.69
CA ALA A 564 11.28 -37.28 -16.62
C ALA A 564 9.77 -37.23 -16.37
N ASP A 565 9.16 -38.38 -16.20
CA ASP A 565 7.74 -38.49 -15.82
C ASP A 565 7.68 -38.52 -14.30
N ILE A 566 7.32 -37.38 -13.69
CA ILE A 566 7.43 -37.16 -12.25
C ILE A 566 6.04 -36.94 -11.60
N ALA A 567 5.18 -36.18 -12.26
CA ALA A 567 3.87 -35.86 -11.74
C ALA A 567 2.90 -37.03 -11.91
N ALA A 568 2.04 -37.25 -10.94
CA ALA A 568 1.00 -38.27 -11.02
C ALA A 568 -0.15 -37.89 -11.96
N ASN A 569 -0.44 -36.62 -12.08
CA ASN A 569 -1.56 -36.07 -12.88
C ASN A 569 -1.08 -35.02 -13.87
N LEU A 570 -0.93 -33.78 -13.44
CA LEU A 570 -0.56 -32.64 -14.30
C LEU A 570 0.36 -31.68 -13.57
N ILE A 571 1.43 -31.29 -14.22
CA ILE A 571 2.34 -30.24 -13.72
C ILE A 571 1.70 -28.86 -13.95
N VAL A 572 1.38 -28.15 -12.87
CA VAL A 572 0.73 -26.83 -12.91
C VAL A 572 1.61 -25.69 -12.41
N GLY A 573 2.71 -26.00 -11.75
CA GLY A 573 3.65 -25.01 -11.23
C GLY A 573 5.08 -25.56 -11.20
N LEU A 574 6.05 -24.67 -11.38
CA LEU A 574 7.48 -24.95 -11.33
C LEU A 574 8.18 -23.84 -10.54
N GLN A 575 9.10 -24.23 -9.65
CA GLN A 575 9.99 -23.33 -8.94
C GLN A 575 11.42 -23.90 -8.98
N THR A 576 12.43 -23.06 -9.04
CA THR A 576 13.82 -23.52 -9.12
C THR A 576 14.77 -22.63 -8.33
N GLN A 577 15.80 -23.23 -7.76
CA GLN A 577 16.96 -22.56 -7.21
C GLN A 577 18.19 -23.45 -7.38
N GLY A 578 19.21 -22.95 -8.10
CA GLY A 578 20.38 -23.74 -8.44
C GLY A 578 20.02 -24.95 -9.32
N SER A 579 20.31 -26.16 -8.85
CA SER A 579 19.96 -27.44 -9.51
C SER A 579 18.64 -28.03 -9.01
N ARG A 580 18.05 -27.46 -7.97
CA ARG A 580 16.80 -27.92 -7.35
C ARG A 580 15.60 -27.45 -8.14
N ILE A 581 14.64 -28.35 -8.31
CA ILE A 581 13.37 -28.09 -8.99
C ILE A 581 12.23 -28.53 -8.06
N ILE A 582 11.26 -27.64 -7.83
CA ILE A 582 10.01 -27.96 -7.14
C ILE A 582 8.91 -28.04 -8.19
N ILE A 583 8.25 -29.15 -8.25
CA ILE A 583 7.21 -29.49 -9.23
C ILE A 583 5.88 -29.54 -8.49
N SER A 584 4.90 -28.74 -8.91
CA SER A 584 3.56 -28.75 -8.35
C SER A 584 2.62 -29.57 -9.23
N ASP A 585 2.04 -30.63 -8.67
CA ASP A 585 0.98 -31.39 -9.30
C ASP A 585 -0.38 -30.79 -8.96
N ILE A 586 -1.35 -30.93 -9.87
CA ILE A 586 -2.70 -30.38 -9.68
C ILE A 586 -3.47 -31.03 -8.50
N GLN A 587 -3.13 -32.28 -8.11
CA GLN A 587 -3.82 -33.06 -7.08
C GLN A 587 -2.90 -33.62 -5.99
N GLU A 588 -1.63 -33.90 -6.31
CA GLU A 588 -0.69 -34.61 -5.46
C GLU A 588 0.38 -33.70 -4.83
N SER A 589 0.03 -32.46 -4.54
CA SER A 589 0.92 -31.53 -3.85
C SER A 589 2.21 -31.22 -4.61
N VAL A 590 3.36 -31.22 -3.95
CA VAL A 590 4.65 -30.86 -4.53
C VAL A 590 5.68 -31.99 -4.43
N THR A 591 6.53 -32.09 -5.45
CA THR A 591 7.66 -33.00 -5.50
C THR A 591 8.96 -32.22 -5.70
N TYR A 592 9.96 -32.50 -4.91
CA TYR A 592 11.31 -31.98 -5.02
C TYR A 592 12.16 -32.89 -5.90
N ALA A 593 12.80 -32.30 -6.89
CA ALA A 593 13.71 -32.98 -7.79
C ALA A 593 15.05 -32.24 -7.91
N VAL A 594 16.09 -32.94 -8.29
CA VAL A 594 17.40 -32.38 -8.59
C VAL A 594 17.76 -32.69 -10.03
N TYR A 595 18.30 -31.70 -10.74
CA TYR A 595 18.81 -31.87 -12.08
C TYR A 595 20.34 -32.12 -12.07
N LYS A 596 20.78 -33.21 -12.66
CA LYS A 596 22.17 -33.53 -12.83
C LYS A 596 22.60 -33.21 -14.26
N TYR A 597 23.37 -32.15 -14.40
CA TYR A 597 23.80 -31.60 -15.70
C TYR A 597 24.64 -32.59 -16.54
N GLN A 598 25.54 -33.35 -15.89
CA GLN A 598 26.45 -34.27 -16.55
C GLN A 598 25.70 -35.37 -17.32
N ASP A 599 24.66 -35.93 -16.70
CA ASP A 599 23.88 -37.04 -17.25
C ASP A 599 22.60 -36.60 -17.92
N ASN A 600 22.26 -35.29 -17.86
CA ASN A 600 20.97 -34.72 -18.28
C ASN A 600 19.79 -35.46 -17.65
N THR A 601 19.88 -35.82 -16.36
CA THR A 601 18.83 -36.54 -15.65
C THR A 601 18.15 -35.66 -14.59
N ILE A 602 16.87 -35.90 -14.40
CA ILE A 602 16.06 -35.25 -13.38
C ILE A 602 15.61 -36.33 -12.38
N ILE A 603 15.99 -36.18 -11.12
CA ILE A 603 15.79 -37.21 -10.10
C ILE A 603 14.89 -36.65 -8.99
N PRO A 604 13.65 -37.16 -8.82
CA PRO A 604 12.80 -36.81 -7.67
C PRO A 604 13.34 -37.47 -6.40
N PHE A 605 13.40 -36.72 -5.29
CA PHE A 605 13.99 -37.22 -4.05
C PHE A 605 13.15 -36.97 -2.79
N ALA A 606 12.18 -36.06 -2.83
CA ALA A 606 11.28 -35.79 -1.73
C ALA A 606 9.88 -35.38 -2.22
N ASP A 607 8.84 -35.79 -1.50
CA ASP A 607 7.44 -35.43 -1.79
C ASP A 607 6.62 -35.21 -0.52
N ASP A 608 5.42 -34.65 -0.66
CA ASP A 608 4.47 -34.44 0.43
C ASP A 608 3.68 -35.74 0.75
N MET A 609 3.33 -35.91 2.00
CA MET A 609 2.47 -37.05 2.44
C MET A 609 0.98 -36.79 2.21
N ILE A 610 0.57 -35.54 2.01
CA ILE A 610 -0.84 -35.14 1.90
C ILE A 610 -1.12 -34.73 0.46
N SER A 611 -2.15 -35.32 -0.14
CA SER A 611 -2.64 -34.92 -1.47
C SER A 611 -3.30 -33.54 -1.38
N ARG A 612 -2.62 -32.52 -1.90
CA ARG A 612 -3.10 -31.15 -1.95
C ARG A 612 -3.40 -30.77 -3.39
N TRP A 613 -4.57 -30.19 -3.62
CA TRP A 613 -4.96 -29.71 -4.94
C TRP A 613 -4.38 -28.32 -5.15
N THR A 614 -3.13 -28.29 -5.56
CA THR A 614 -2.31 -27.08 -5.61
C THR A 614 -2.82 -26.07 -6.63
N THR A 615 -2.97 -24.82 -6.22
CA THR A 615 -3.32 -23.67 -7.09
C THR A 615 -2.12 -22.80 -7.37
N THR A 616 -1.28 -22.58 -6.38
CA THR A 616 -0.08 -21.73 -6.46
C THR A 616 0.99 -22.21 -5.52
N THR A 617 2.25 -22.00 -5.88
CA THR A 617 3.43 -22.28 -5.04
C THR A 617 4.48 -21.22 -5.20
N HIS A 618 5.25 -20.98 -4.16
CA HIS A 618 6.40 -20.08 -4.16
C HIS A 618 7.52 -20.62 -3.25
N MET A 619 8.72 -20.68 -3.78
CA MET A 619 9.91 -21.12 -3.06
C MET A 619 10.35 -20.01 -2.08
N LEU A 620 10.32 -20.27 -0.79
CA LEU A 620 10.73 -19.32 0.24
C LEU A 620 12.25 -19.30 0.44
N ASP A 621 12.83 -20.46 0.46
CA ASP A 621 14.26 -20.71 0.55
C ASP A 621 14.60 -22.05 -0.13
N TYR A 622 15.87 -22.47 -0.11
CA TYR A 622 16.34 -23.69 -0.77
C TYR A 622 15.64 -24.96 -0.29
N GLU A 623 15.11 -24.98 0.91
CA GLU A 623 14.47 -26.14 1.53
C GLU A 623 12.96 -26.00 1.67
N SER A 624 12.43 -24.76 1.65
CA SER A 624 11.04 -24.47 2.00
C SER A 624 10.22 -23.92 0.84
N VAL A 625 9.01 -24.41 0.69
CA VAL A 625 8.00 -23.93 -0.27
C VAL A 625 6.71 -23.58 0.43
N ALA A 626 6.16 -22.40 0.10
CA ALA A 626 4.80 -22.01 0.45
C ALA A 626 3.85 -22.29 -0.70
N GLY A 627 2.62 -22.62 -0.39
CA GLY A 627 1.60 -22.85 -1.42
C GLY A 627 0.17 -22.68 -0.91
N GLY A 628 -0.75 -22.69 -1.85
CA GLY A 628 -2.17 -22.70 -1.62
C GLY A 628 -2.86 -23.84 -2.36
N ASP A 629 -4.05 -24.21 -1.89
CA ASP A 629 -4.87 -25.22 -2.55
C ASP A 629 -6.27 -24.71 -2.91
N LYS A 630 -6.98 -25.44 -3.75
CA LYS A 630 -8.33 -25.07 -4.22
C LYS A 630 -9.41 -25.09 -3.11
N PHE A 631 -9.07 -25.59 -1.92
CA PHE A 631 -9.97 -25.63 -0.77
C PHE A 631 -9.78 -24.44 0.16
N GLY A 632 -8.88 -23.54 -0.17
CA GLY A 632 -8.64 -22.30 0.59
C GLY A 632 -7.61 -22.46 1.71
N ASN A 633 -6.74 -23.44 1.65
CA ASN A 633 -5.68 -23.61 2.62
C ASN A 633 -4.37 -22.98 2.11
N PHE A 634 -3.67 -22.34 3.02
CA PHE A 634 -2.27 -21.93 2.89
C PHE A 634 -1.40 -22.91 3.68
N TRP A 635 -0.27 -23.31 3.12
CA TRP A 635 0.64 -24.24 3.75
C TRP A 635 2.10 -23.93 3.44
N ILE A 636 3.00 -24.34 4.34
CA ILE A 636 4.45 -24.32 4.15
C ILE A 636 4.99 -25.71 4.40
N LEU A 637 5.73 -26.22 3.42
CA LEU A 637 6.43 -27.50 3.48
C LEU A 637 7.94 -27.25 3.45
N ARG A 638 8.69 -28.08 4.18
CA ARG A 638 10.14 -28.04 4.23
C ARG A 638 10.73 -29.41 3.93
N CYS A 639 11.75 -29.41 3.09
CA CYS A 639 12.60 -30.59 2.89
C CYS A 639 13.49 -30.76 4.13
N PRO A 640 13.56 -31.97 4.74
CA PRO A 640 14.48 -32.23 5.82
C PRO A 640 15.93 -31.94 5.40
N LYS A 641 16.67 -31.27 6.28
CA LYS A 641 18.04 -30.81 5.96
C LYS A 641 18.94 -31.97 5.51
N LYS A 642 18.84 -33.13 6.18
CA LYS A 642 19.58 -34.32 5.83
C LYS A 642 19.26 -34.79 4.40
N ALA A 643 17.99 -34.85 4.01
CA ALA A 643 17.57 -35.23 2.67
C ALA A 643 18.02 -34.19 1.61
N SER A 644 18.05 -32.92 2.00
CA SER A 644 18.56 -31.82 1.15
C SER A 644 20.04 -32.00 0.85
N GLU A 645 20.87 -32.21 1.87
CA GLU A 645 22.32 -32.43 1.77
C GLU A 645 22.64 -33.72 0.98
N GLU A 646 22.01 -34.84 1.33
CA GLU A 646 22.19 -36.12 0.63
C GLU A 646 21.85 -36.02 -0.86
N SER A 647 20.79 -35.27 -1.23
CA SER A 647 20.41 -35.10 -2.64
C SER A 647 21.44 -34.27 -3.46
N ASP A 648 22.17 -33.39 -2.81
CA ASP A 648 23.20 -32.59 -3.46
C ASP A 648 24.51 -33.38 -3.61
N GLU A 649 24.84 -34.25 -2.64
CA GLU A 649 26.03 -35.09 -2.65
C GLU A 649 25.85 -36.40 -3.47
N ASP A 650 24.71 -37.10 -3.29
CA ASP A 650 24.37 -38.34 -4.02
C ASP A 650 23.28 -38.08 -5.08
N PRO A 651 23.62 -38.22 -6.38
CA PRO A 651 22.65 -37.98 -7.41
C PRO A 651 21.49 -38.98 -7.44
N ALA A 652 21.69 -40.19 -6.96
CA ALA A 652 20.70 -41.24 -7.19
C ALA A 652 19.56 -41.28 -6.18
N GLY A 653 19.75 -40.84 -4.92
CA GLY A 653 18.72 -40.84 -3.87
C GLY A 653 18.02 -42.20 -3.65
N GLY A 654 18.52 -43.22 -4.33
CA GLY A 654 17.84 -44.51 -4.44
C GLY A 654 18.05 -45.47 -3.28
N HIS A 655 19.01 -45.19 -2.39
CA HIS A 655 19.32 -46.07 -1.27
C HIS A 655 18.09 -46.37 -0.39
N LEU A 656 17.32 -45.35 -0.02
CA LEU A 656 16.15 -45.54 0.82
C LEU A 656 15.00 -46.33 0.14
N LEU A 657 14.84 -46.20 -1.18
CA LEU A 657 13.87 -47.02 -1.91
C LEU A 657 14.29 -48.47 -2.00
N HIS A 658 15.57 -48.77 -2.14
CA HIS A 658 16.10 -50.14 -2.15
C HIS A 658 15.99 -50.77 -0.75
N GLU A 659 16.28 -50.04 0.30
CA GLU A 659 16.20 -50.51 1.68
C GLU A 659 14.76 -50.61 2.18
N ARG A 660 13.85 -49.76 1.67
CA ARG A 660 12.44 -49.63 2.08
C ARG A 660 11.52 -49.74 0.89
N SER A 661 11.47 -50.87 0.26
CA SER A 661 10.67 -51.15 -0.95
C SER A 661 9.15 -50.98 -0.78
N TYR A 662 8.68 -50.87 0.47
CA TYR A 662 7.27 -50.56 0.76
C TYR A 662 6.90 -49.07 0.65
N LEU A 663 7.87 -48.18 0.51
CA LEU A 663 7.61 -46.76 0.28
C LEU A 663 7.08 -46.57 -1.14
N GLN A 664 6.00 -45.82 -1.25
CA GLN A 664 5.49 -45.34 -2.53
C GLN A 664 5.96 -43.90 -2.74
N GLY A 665 6.25 -43.52 -4.00
CA GLY A 665 6.72 -42.17 -4.35
C GLY A 665 8.25 -42.00 -4.18
N THR A 666 8.67 -40.90 -3.58
CA THR A 666 10.09 -40.56 -3.40
C THR A 666 10.65 -41.14 -2.08
N PRO A 667 11.99 -41.23 -1.94
CA PRO A 667 12.61 -41.79 -0.74
C PRO A 667 12.40 -40.95 0.53
N ASN A 668 12.23 -39.63 0.40
CA ASN A 668 12.08 -38.73 1.53
C ASN A 668 10.71 -38.07 1.58
N ARG A 669 10.28 -37.64 2.76
CA ARG A 669 9.01 -36.93 2.98
C ARG A 669 9.26 -35.50 3.45
N LEU A 670 8.46 -34.57 2.89
CA LEU A 670 8.47 -33.18 3.30
C LEU A 670 7.81 -33.01 4.68
N GLU A 671 8.29 -32.07 5.47
CA GLU A 671 7.73 -31.73 6.75
C GLU A 671 6.76 -30.57 6.64
N LEU A 672 5.56 -30.74 7.19
CA LEU A 672 4.58 -29.65 7.31
C LEU A 672 5.03 -28.65 8.39
N MET A 673 5.35 -27.42 8.00
CA MET A 673 5.75 -26.33 8.89
C MET A 673 4.58 -25.45 9.29
N ALA A 674 3.71 -25.12 8.34
CA ALA A 674 2.52 -24.29 8.58
C ALA A 674 1.31 -24.82 7.80
N HIS A 675 0.14 -24.67 8.39
CA HIS A 675 -1.15 -24.94 7.75
C HIS A 675 -2.22 -24.02 8.32
N PHE A 676 -2.98 -23.36 7.45
CA PHE A 676 -4.00 -22.40 7.83
C PHE A 676 -5.07 -22.23 6.76
N PHE A 677 -6.35 -22.28 7.15
CA PHE A 677 -7.46 -22.00 6.24
C PHE A 677 -7.66 -20.49 6.08
N THR A 678 -7.50 -19.98 4.87
CA THR A 678 -7.52 -18.55 4.55
C THR A 678 -8.90 -18.00 4.19
N GLN A 679 -9.93 -18.84 4.14
CA GLN A 679 -11.32 -18.53 3.73
C GLN A 679 -11.51 -18.18 2.24
N ASP A 680 -10.45 -18.09 1.47
CA ASP A 680 -10.47 -17.84 0.04
C ASP A 680 -9.48 -18.79 -0.65
N ILE A 681 -9.67 -19.04 -1.93
CA ILE A 681 -8.79 -19.91 -2.71
C ILE A 681 -7.53 -19.12 -3.11
N PRO A 682 -6.35 -19.45 -2.59
CA PRO A 682 -5.13 -18.75 -2.98
C PRO A 682 -4.83 -18.91 -4.48
N THR A 683 -4.67 -17.81 -5.19
CA THR A 683 -4.38 -17.78 -6.63
C THR A 683 -2.93 -17.40 -6.92
N SER A 684 -2.31 -16.61 -6.05
CA SER A 684 -0.90 -16.25 -6.11
C SER A 684 -0.31 -16.21 -4.71
N VAL A 685 0.94 -16.63 -4.57
CA VAL A 685 1.75 -16.56 -3.35
C VAL A 685 3.13 -16.05 -3.76
N GLN A 686 3.65 -15.04 -3.09
CA GLN A 686 4.97 -14.50 -3.33
C GLN A 686 5.58 -13.90 -2.06
N LYS A 687 6.90 -13.90 -1.98
CA LYS A 687 7.65 -13.21 -0.96
C LYS A 687 7.89 -11.77 -1.43
N ALA A 688 7.49 -10.79 -0.65
CA ALA A 688 7.62 -9.38 -1.00
C ALA A 688 7.80 -8.49 0.23
N GLN A 689 8.42 -7.34 0.01
CA GLN A 689 8.55 -6.26 0.96
C GLN A 689 7.59 -5.14 0.53
N LEU A 690 6.63 -4.79 1.39
CA LEU A 690 5.61 -3.77 1.09
C LEU A 690 5.94 -2.38 1.65
N VAL A 691 6.89 -2.29 2.56
CA VAL A 691 7.33 -1.03 3.19
C VAL A 691 8.83 -0.88 2.98
N ALA A 692 9.29 0.30 2.57
CA ALA A 692 10.71 0.57 2.40
C ALA A 692 11.47 0.34 3.72
N GLY A 693 12.53 -0.49 3.67
CA GLY A 693 13.28 -0.89 4.87
C GLY A 693 12.53 -1.82 5.83
N GLY A 694 11.28 -2.22 5.51
CA GLY A 694 10.50 -3.18 6.25
C GLY A 694 10.98 -4.62 6.05
N ARG A 695 10.33 -5.57 6.73
CA ARG A 695 10.61 -6.99 6.57
C ARG A 695 9.85 -7.58 5.40
N GLU A 696 10.44 -8.59 4.78
CA GLU A 696 9.74 -9.42 3.80
C GLU A 696 8.62 -10.21 4.47
N ALA A 697 7.46 -10.23 3.83
CA ALA A 697 6.32 -11.05 4.18
C ALA A 697 5.90 -11.90 2.99
N ILE A 698 5.08 -12.90 3.23
CA ILE A 698 4.44 -13.66 2.16
C ILE A 698 3.13 -12.95 1.83
N VAL A 699 3.07 -12.37 0.63
CA VAL A 699 1.84 -11.80 0.07
C VAL A 699 1.11 -12.90 -0.69
N TRP A 700 -0.16 -13.10 -0.37
CA TRP A 700 -1.02 -14.02 -1.10
C TRP A 700 -2.30 -13.34 -1.58
N THR A 701 -2.82 -13.80 -2.69
CA THR A 701 -4.09 -13.31 -3.23
C THR A 701 -5.09 -14.44 -3.37
N GLY A 702 -6.35 -14.12 -3.19
CA GLY A 702 -7.43 -15.07 -3.25
C GLY A 702 -8.40 -14.80 -4.40
N LEU A 703 -9.07 -15.85 -4.86
CA LEU A 703 -10.00 -15.81 -6.00
C LEU A 703 -11.14 -14.81 -5.81
N GLN A 704 -11.60 -14.59 -4.56
CA GLN A 704 -12.68 -13.66 -4.25
C GLN A 704 -12.21 -12.19 -4.14
N GLY A 705 -10.94 -11.91 -4.47
CA GLY A 705 -10.35 -10.58 -4.41
C GLY A 705 -9.63 -10.25 -3.11
N THR A 706 -9.37 -11.24 -2.28
CA THR A 706 -8.61 -11.09 -1.03
C THR A 706 -7.13 -10.82 -1.34
N ILE A 707 -6.52 -9.88 -0.64
CA ILE A 707 -5.07 -9.71 -0.55
C ILE A 707 -4.69 -9.89 0.92
N GLY A 708 -3.91 -10.91 1.21
CA GLY A 708 -3.53 -11.27 2.56
C GLY A 708 -2.01 -11.33 2.75
N LEU A 709 -1.59 -11.24 4.00
CA LEU A 709 -0.19 -11.27 4.40
C LEU A 709 0.04 -12.37 5.42
N MET A 710 1.12 -13.13 5.26
CA MET A 710 1.68 -14.00 6.28
C MET A 710 3.00 -13.42 6.74
N VAL A 711 3.01 -12.98 8.00
CA VAL A 711 4.14 -12.25 8.59
C VAL A 711 4.96 -13.21 9.45
N PRO A 712 6.27 -13.38 9.17
CA PRO A 712 7.10 -14.27 9.96
C PRO A 712 7.40 -13.66 11.34
N PHE A 713 7.20 -14.41 12.40
CA PHE A 713 7.72 -14.08 13.73
C PHE A 713 9.24 -14.27 13.77
N VAL A 714 9.93 -13.34 14.41
CA VAL A 714 11.39 -13.38 14.57
C VAL A 714 11.81 -13.63 16.01
N SER A 715 11.01 -13.17 16.97
CA SER A 715 11.29 -13.36 18.38
C SER A 715 10.33 -14.37 19.01
N LYS A 716 10.85 -15.16 19.96
CA LYS A 716 10.02 -16.08 20.74
C LYS A 716 9.00 -15.32 21.60
N GLU A 717 9.39 -14.16 22.10
CA GLU A 717 8.49 -13.29 22.88
C GLU A 717 7.25 -12.86 22.08
N ASP A 718 7.43 -12.52 20.80
CA ASP A 718 6.31 -12.18 19.91
C ASP A 718 5.40 -13.39 19.67
N VAL A 719 5.97 -14.59 19.50
CA VAL A 719 5.18 -15.83 19.34
C VAL A 719 4.34 -16.09 20.59
N ASP A 720 4.98 -16.08 21.77
CA ASP A 720 4.30 -16.35 23.04
C ASP A 720 3.19 -15.32 23.31
N PHE A 721 3.46 -14.05 23.07
CA PHE A 721 2.48 -12.96 23.22
C PHE A 721 1.28 -13.14 22.31
N PHE A 722 1.48 -13.29 21.00
CA PHE A 722 0.38 -13.37 20.04
C PHE A 722 -0.40 -14.69 20.15
N GLN A 723 0.24 -15.80 20.52
CA GLN A 723 -0.46 -17.06 20.80
C GLN A 723 -1.38 -16.94 22.02
N THR A 724 -0.90 -16.29 23.09
CA THR A 724 -1.72 -16.07 24.28
C THR A 724 -2.86 -15.11 23.99
N LEU A 725 -2.60 -14.01 23.27
CA LEU A 725 -3.65 -13.07 22.84
C LEU A 725 -4.72 -13.76 21.98
N GLU A 726 -4.32 -14.56 20.98
CA GLU A 726 -5.23 -15.34 20.15
C GLU A 726 -6.08 -16.30 20.99
N GLN A 727 -5.50 -16.94 21.98
CA GLN A 727 -6.22 -17.88 22.86
C GLN A 727 -7.34 -17.17 23.64
N HIS A 728 -7.11 -15.98 24.17
CA HIS A 728 -8.15 -15.17 24.82
C HIS A 728 -9.21 -14.72 23.83
N MET A 729 -8.78 -14.21 22.67
CA MET A 729 -9.70 -13.74 21.64
C MET A 729 -10.63 -14.81 21.10
N ARG A 730 -10.22 -16.07 21.04
CA ARG A 730 -11.08 -17.20 20.64
C ARG A 730 -12.29 -17.38 21.54
N THR A 731 -12.15 -17.03 22.82
CA THR A 731 -13.23 -17.14 23.81
C THR A 731 -14.15 -15.94 23.77
N ASP A 732 -13.58 -14.73 23.59
CA ASP A 732 -14.33 -13.48 23.65
C ASP A 732 -15.00 -13.12 22.32
N ASP A 733 -14.42 -13.53 21.21
CA ASP A 733 -14.93 -13.30 19.86
C ASP A 733 -15.12 -14.62 19.11
N ALA A 734 -16.12 -15.38 19.53
CA ALA A 734 -16.41 -16.67 18.96
C ALA A 734 -16.93 -16.55 17.50
N PRO A 735 -16.56 -17.47 16.59
CA PRO A 735 -17.05 -17.45 15.22
C PRO A 735 -18.58 -17.56 15.15
N LEU A 736 -19.19 -16.83 14.21
CA LEU A 736 -20.65 -16.81 13.98
C LEU A 736 -21.24 -18.21 13.73
N ALA A 737 -20.45 -19.12 13.15
CA ALA A 737 -20.87 -20.48 12.84
C ALA A 737 -20.96 -21.41 14.06
N GLY A 738 -20.63 -20.93 15.28
CA GLY A 738 -20.66 -21.73 16.53
C GLY A 738 -19.61 -22.85 16.57
N ARG A 739 -18.61 -22.84 15.69
CA ARG A 739 -17.48 -23.78 15.70
C ARG A 739 -16.35 -23.22 16.55
N ASP A 740 -15.54 -24.11 17.12
CA ASP A 740 -14.27 -23.69 17.69
C ASP A 740 -13.37 -23.05 16.62
N HIS A 741 -12.70 -21.97 16.96
CA HIS A 741 -11.89 -21.17 16.01
C HIS A 741 -10.79 -22.02 15.34
N LEU A 742 -10.11 -22.89 16.08
CA LEU A 742 -9.09 -23.78 15.52
C LEU A 742 -9.67 -24.81 14.55
N VAL A 743 -10.87 -25.33 14.82
CA VAL A 743 -11.58 -26.25 13.90
C VAL A 743 -12.00 -25.49 12.64
N TYR A 744 -12.43 -24.26 12.79
CA TYR A 744 -12.78 -23.39 11.65
C TYR A 744 -11.57 -23.09 10.75
N ARG A 745 -10.41 -22.74 11.34
CA ARG A 745 -9.17 -22.44 10.60
C ARG A 745 -8.37 -23.68 10.21
N GLY A 746 -8.74 -24.85 10.68
CA GLY A 746 -8.05 -26.12 10.41
C GLY A 746 -8.46 -26.76 9.09
N TYR A 747 -9.75 -26.71 8.73
CA TYR A 747 -10.35 -27.47 7.62
C TYR A 747 -10.03 -28.96 7.70
N TYR A 748 -9.32 -29.59 6.72
CA TYR A 748 -8.99 -31.02 6.71
C TYR A 748 -7.68 -31.38 7.44
N VAL A 749 -6.83 -30.40 7.72
CA VAL A 749 -5.59 -30.53 8.51
C VAL A 749 -5.66 -29.53 9.67
N PRO A 750 -5.26 -29.90 10.88
CA PRO A 750 -5.22 -28.94 12.00
C PRO A 750 -4.34 -27.73 11.72
N VAL A 751 -4.70 -26.58 12.29
CA VAL A 751 -3.84 -25.39 12.28
C VAL A 751 -2.47 -25.72 12.84
N LYS A 752 -1.42 -25.34 12.14
CA LYS A 752 -0.04 -25.56 12.55
C LYS A 752 0.82 -24.34 12.21
N GLY A 753 1.63 -23.87 13.16
CA GLY A 753 2.66 -22.85 12.92
C GLY A 753 2.16 -21.47 12.48
N VAL A 754 0.88 -21.17 12.68
CA VAL A 754 0.25 -19.88 12.32
C VAL A 754 -0.60 -19.38 13.46
N VAL A 755 -0.54 -18.07 13.71
CA VAL A 755 -1.43 -17.34 14.62
C VAL A 755 -2.36 -16.48 13.76
N ASP A 756 -3.65 -16.47 14.10
CA ASP A 756 -4.64 -15.65 13.38
C ASP A 756 -4.51 -14.16 13.75
N GLY A 757 -3.81 -13.40 12.91
CA GLY A 757 -3.62 -11.97 13.09
C GLY A 757 -4.92 -11.19 12.99
N ASP A 758 -5.84 -11.58 12.11
CA ASP A 758 -7.14 -10.93 11.95
C ASP A 758 -7.97 -11.02 13.24
N LEU A 759 -7.91 -12.15 13.92
CA LEU A 759 -8.55 -12.34 15.22
C LEU A 759 -7.88 -11.48 16.30
N CYS A 760 -6.54 -11.42 16.32
CA CYS A 760 -5.79 -10.59 17.26
C CYS A 760 -6.08 -9.08 17.09
N GLU A 761 -6.22 -8.59 15.86
CA GLU A 761 -6.55 -7.18 15.58
C GLU A 761 -7.96 -6.79 16.10
N ARG A 762 -8.87 -7.75 16.21
CA ARG A 762 -10.23 -7.51 16.77
C ARG A 762 -10.21 -7.21 18.27
N PHE A 763 -9.07 -7.35 18.96
CA PHE A 763 -8.89 -6.88 20.33
C PHE A 763 -9.30 -5.40 20.47
N SER A 764 -9.00 -4.57 19.48
CA SER A 764 -9.37 -3.15 19.47
C SER A 764 -10.88 -2.89 19.52
N LEU A 765 -11.72 -3.86 19.10
CA LEU A 765 -13.18 -3.76 19.06
C LEU A 765 -13.86 -4.21 20.37
N LEU A 766 -13.12 -4.86 21.28
CA LEU A 766 -13.67 -5.34 22.55
C LEU A 766 -14.06 -4.19 23.49
N PRO A 767 -15.06 -4.40 24.39
CA PRO A 767 -15.37 -3.47 25.47
C PRO A 767 -14.17 -3.22 26.39
N ARG A 768 -14.09 -2.02 26.99
CA ARG A 768 -12.95 -1.61 27.85
C ARG A 768 -12.66 -2.60 28.98
N ASP A 769 -13.70 -3.11 29.62
CA ASP A 769 -13.56 -4.04 30.74
C ASP A 769 -12.90 -5.35 30.31
N ARG A 770 -13.30 -5.86 29.13
CA ARG A 770 -12.71 -7.09 28.58
C ARG A 770 -11.26 -6.86 28.13
N LYS A 771 -10.97 -5.73 27.48
CA LYS A 771 -9.59 -5.33 27.14
C LYS A 771 -8.70 -5.31 28.37
N ALA A 772 -9.17 -4.72 29.48
CA ALA A 772 -8.42 -4.62 30.72
C ALA A 772 -8.12 -5.99 31.33
N VAL A 773 -9.10 -6.92 31.29
CA VAL A 773 -8.89 -8.30 31.78
C VAL A 773 -7.84 -9.01 30.96
N ILE A 774 -7.97 -9.03 29.62
CA ILE A 774 -7.02 -9.71 28.73
C ILE A 774 -5.61 -9.09 28.87
N ALA A 775 -5.51 -7.76 28.88
CA ALA A 775 -4.25 -7.08 29.05
C ALA A 775 -3.57 -7.41 30.40
N GLY A 776 -4.36 -7.51 31.49
CA GLY A 776 -3.88 -7.93 32.80
C GLY A 776 -3.34 -9.36 32.80
N GLU A 777 -3.99 -10.29 32.08
CA GLU A 777 -3.51 -11.69 31.94
C GLU A 777 -2.24 -11.80 31.10
N LEU A 778 -1.98 -10.80 30.22
CA LEU A 778 -0.75 -10.66 29.44
C LEU A 778 0.38 -9.91 30.19
N ASP A 779 0.15 -9.51 31.45
CA ASP A 779 1.05 -8.65 32.24
C ASP A 779 1.40 -7.33 31.51
N ARG A 780 0.41 -6.74 30.81
CA ARG A 780 0.56 -5.54 30.00
C ARG A 780 -0.58 -4.56 30.25
N THR A 781 -0.40 -3.32 29.87
CA THR A 781 -1.52 -2.36 29.80
C THR A 781 -2.28 -2.53 28.49
N VAL A 782 -3.54 -2.09 28.43
CA VAL A 782 -4.34 -2.11 27.19
C VAL A 782 -3.60 -1.39 26.04
N ARG A 783 -2.97 -0.24 26.35
CA ARG A 783 -2.18 0.52 25.38
C ARG A 783 -0.96 -0.27 24.86
N ASP A 784 -0.30 -1.04 25.71
CA ASP A 784 0.85 -1.86 25.30
C ASP A 784 0.43 -2.98 24.35
N VAL A 785 -0.75 -3.59 24.58
CA VAL A 785 -1.29 -4.63 23.71
C VAL A 785 -1.63 -4.03 22.33
N GLU A 786 -2.39 -2.93 22.30
CA GLU A 786 -2.77 -2.24 21.07
C GLU A 786 -1.52 -1.74 20.30
N ARG A 787 -0.53 -1.23 21.03
CA ARG A 787 0.76 -0.83 20.46
C ARG A 787 1.50 -2.00 19.81
N LYS A 788 1.58 -3.15 20.49
CA LYS A 788 2.28 -4.33 19.98
C LYS A 788 1.64 -4.87 18.70
N ILE A 789 0.30 -4.87 18.63
CA ILE A 789 -0.47 -5.26 17.42
C ILE A 789 -0.17 -4.28 16.27
N ALA A 790 -0.27 -2.98 16.51
CA ALA A 790 0.02 -1.96 15.52
C ALA A 790 1.48 -1.98 15.03
N ASP A 791 2.45 -2.20 15.94
CA ASP A 791 3.86 -2.30 15.59
C ASP A 791 4.15 -3.54 14.71
N MET A 792 3.50 -4.67 14.97
CA MET A 792 3.64 -5.86 14.13
C MET A 792 3.16 -5.60 12.70
N ARG A 793 2.01 -4.95 12.55
CA ARG A 793 1.46 -4.58 11.24
C ARG A 793 2.36 -3.59 10.50
N SER A 794 2.74 -2.49 11.15
CA SER A 794 3.51 -1.40 10.53
C SER A 794 4.93 -1.78 10.10
N ARG A 795 5.48 -2.89 10.59
CA ARG A 795 6.80 -3.41 10.17
C ARG A 795 6.78 -4.07 8.80
N VAL A 796 5.62 -4.51 8.32
CA VAL A 796 5.49 -5.33 7.09
C VAL A 796 4.44 -4.80 6.13
N ALA A 797 3.48 -4.02 6.59
CA ALA A 797 2.38 -3.48 5.79
C ALA A 797 2.14 -1.99 6.09
N TYR A 798 1.24 -1.40 5.34
CA TYR A 798 0.86 0.01 5.40
C TYR A 798 0.14 0.39 6.69
#